data_9ff65ccbdbc3505927af39a00a2d4ca7
#
_entry.id   9ff65ccbdbc3505927af39a00a2d4ca7
#
_cell.length_a   1.000
_cell.length_b   1.000
_cell.length_c   1.000
_cell.angle_alpha   90.00
_cell.angle_beta   90.00
_cell.angle_gamma   90.00
#
_symmetry.space_group_name_H-M   'P 1'
#
loop_
_entity.id
_entity.type
_entity.pdbx_description
1 polymer ?
#
loop_
_entity_poly.entity_id
_entity_poly.type
_entity_poly.pdbx_seq_one_letter_code
_entity_poly.pdbx_strand_id
1 'polypeptide(L)'
;MPEIKIKIRDKRAGGTGTVICGNSDYTVAWDLDQEWTPYDTKTMRVNLADGTYQDVVFAGDTAALPTLSTPGWASVGLYAGDLHTSRAADLRVLPSVTTPSGAPANPTPDVYDQLMELIKGLGGAQGEKGATGPQGPQGPAGATGPQGPAGHSPVVTATKSGKVTTIEVDGTAIAAVSDGADAEDTRVIAVAIPAVVRVLTGSEFNIYYANVISQQNAMFWCSAANGLTIKRYGDHLSIAANAPGTYPLQWKVYDSGYSLLASGTCTIIAAADKAVTASALVIGDSTVTQGNYICQKLLSCFSAAGGALTLLGTRGTAPARHEGRAGWKASDYCTKAADGTYTNPFYNNGFDFSHYMTTQAYTGVGVVVLQLGINDIFYAGLDSFSAAATIGYLDTMVNSILNYDSSIKVIVDLLTPPNGNPSVFTEKYGTSQIDFVYRMNTIRMSKALMEHFSGNISVAISPNNCVLDPAQDINDGVHPTEGGYAKLGQVIYETMLGVHSGDSGGGQVAPLWDMTGRTGVQWSEYSDGNVGRSFSTDKYYYPLSFSGTTQSPTAATMTDFAVGTDTLEFTIHAGSASASQLSGYGIVVPLALEAGKSYTFAAKCASANSGVNLMTYNVSGGVWTYVSNARVCYSTTELCSASITPEAGKGYAICFSQKSGGVGTKNVFSQISLKEA
;
A
#
# COMPACT_ATOMS: atom_id res chain seq x y z
N MET A 1 42.20 -19.51 2.16
CA MET A 1 40.71 -19.56 2.26
C MET A 1 40.31 -18.59 3.33
N PRO A 2 39.30 -17.74 3.09
CA PRO A 2 38.80 -16.85 4.12
C PRO A 2 38.18 -17.69 5.25
N GLU A 3 38.59 -17.42 6.49
CA GLU A 3 38.19 -18.17 7.64
C GLU A 3 37.14 -17.39 8.48
N ILE A 4 36.00 -18.00 8.75
CA ILE A 4 34.95 -17.46 9.59
C ILE A 4 35.09 -18.06 10.99
N LYS A 5 35.31 -17.24 12.01
CA LYS A 5 35.51 -17.70 13.37
C LYS A 5 34.22 -17.64 14.16
N ILE A 6 33.77 -18.82 14.64
CA ILE A 6 32.56 -18.97 15.46
C ILE A 6 32.98 -19.55 16.81
N LYS A 7 32.52 -18.90 17.87
CA LYS A 7 32.77 -19.32 19.23
C LYS A 7 31.52 -19.95 19.83
N ILE A 8 31.64 -21.14 20.44
CA ILE A 8 30.54 -21.77 21.18
C ILE A 8 30.85 -21.72 22.67
N ARG A 9 29.90 -21.20 23.45
CA ARG A 9 29.93 -21.20 24.91
C ARG A 9 28.52 -21.48 25.43
N ASP A 10 28.40 -22.39 26.40
CA ASP A 10 27.11 -22.79 26.95
C ASP A 10 26.07 -23.15 25.88
N LYS A 11 26.46 -23.92 24.87
CA LYS A 11 25.63 -24.34 23.74
C LYS A 11 25.08 -23.17 22.89
N ARG A 12 25.72 -22.01 22.95
CA ARG A 12 25.36 -20.84 22.15
C ARG A 12 26.49 -20.50 21.19
N ALA A 13 26.22 -20.54 19.91
CA ALA A 13 27.16 -20.05 18.92
C ALA A 13 27.10 -18.52 18.85
N GLY A 14 28.26 -17.91 18.87
CA GLY A 14 28.46 -16.48 18.74
C GLY A 14 29.53 -16.19 17.70
N GLY A 15 29.31 -15.15 16.94
CA GLY A 15 30.15 -14.72 15.84
C GLY A 15 29.30 -14.32 14.63
N THR A 16 29.87 -13.53 13.78
CA THR A 16 29.26 -13.13 12.52
C THR A 16 30.28 -13.32 11.41
N GLY A 17 29.85 -13.74 10.26
CA GLY A 17 30.68 -13.86 9.07
C GLY A 17 30.01 -13.28 7.85
N THR A 18 30.82 -12.88 6.87
CA THR A 18 30.32 -12.43 5.57
C THR A 18 30.90 -13.34 4.50
N VAL A 19 30.05 -13.89 3.66
CA VAL A 19 30.42 -14.73 2.53
C VAL A 19 29.84 -14.17 1.25
N ILE A 20 30.45 -14.46 0.12
CA ILE A 20 29.94 -14.07 -1.19
C ILE A 20 29.24 -15.27 -1.82
N CYS A 21 28.02 -15.04 -2.28
CA CYS A 21 27.18 -16.02 -2.95
C CYS A 21 27.93 -16.69 -4.12
N GLY A 22 27.85 -18.03 -4.19
CA GLY A 22 28.46 -18.80 -5.24
C GLY A 22 29.95 -19.18 -5.02
N ASN A 23 30.61 -18.60 -4.02
CA ASN A 23 31.99 -18.96 -3.68
C ASN A 23 32.04 -20.21 -2.78
N SER A 24 32.99 -21.10 -3.04
CA SER A 24 33.16 -22.37 -2.35
C SER A 24 34.43 -22.47 -1.49
N ASP A 25 35.13 -21.34 -1.29
CA ASP A 25 36.48 -21.30 -0.66
C ASP A 25 36.46 -20.87 0.81
N TYR A 26 35.28 -20.84 1.44
CA TYR A 26 35.15 -20.45 2.85
C TYR A 26 35.28 -21.64 3.79
N THR A 27 35.91 -21.40 4.95
CA THR A 27 35.97 -22.34 6.07
C THR A 27 35.43 -21.71 7.33
N VAL A 28 34.81 -22.52 8.18
CA VAL A 28 34.36 -22.14 9.52
C VAL A 28 35.29 -22.76 10.55
N ALA A 29 35.99 -21.93 11.32
CA ALA A 29 36.78 -22.35 12.46
C ALA A 29 35.99 -22.17 13.77
N TRP A 30 35.89 -23.24 14.53
CA TRP A 30 35.12 -23.34 15.75
C TRP A 30 36.02 -23.21 17.00
N ASP A 31 35.76 -22.24 17.84
CA ASP A 31 36.33 -22.15 19.19
C ASP A 31 35.30 -22.77 20.17
N LEU A 32 35.52 -24.02 20.52
CA LEU A 32 34.59 -24.83 21.28
C LEU A 32 34.95 -24.83 22.78
N ASP A 33 33.91 -24.94 23.65
CA ASP A 33 34.11 -25.19 25.06
C ASP A 33 34.31 -26.67 25.37
N GLN A 34 34.61 -27.01 26.67
CA GLN A 34 34.93 -28.36 27.06
C GLN A 34 33.83 -29.42 26.82
N GLU A 35 32.58 -29.00 26.72
CA GLU A 35 31.46 -29.93 26.48
C GLU A 35 31.59 -30.64 25.12
N TRP A 36 32.29 -30.06 24.14
CA TRP A 36 32.50 -30.62 22.81
C TRP A 36 33.71 -31.52 22.67
N THR A 37 34.61 -31.55 23.70
CA THR A 37 35.85 -32.32 23.68
C THR A 37 35.64 -33.82 23.49
N PRO A 38 34.57 -34.46 24.01
CA PRO A 38 34.36 -35.90 23.83
C PRO A 38 34.01 -36.32 22.40
N TYR A 39 33.70 -35.36 21.51
CA TYR A 39 33.21 -35.63 20.18
C TYR A 39 34.29 -35.33 19.11
N ASP A 40 34.94 -36.36 18.61
CA ASP A 40 35.94 -36.23 17.53
C ASP A 40 35.26 -35.80 16.21
N THR A 41 34.04 -36.24 15.97
CA THR A 41 33.25 -35.93 14.78
C THR A 41 32.05 -35.10 15.16
N LYS A 42 31.86 -34.00 14.43
CA LYS A 42 30.80 -33.02 14.66
C LYS A 42 30.06 -32.73 13.35
N THR A 43 28.83 -32.24 13.43
CA THR A 43 28.09 -31.85 12.22
C THR A 43 27.74 -30.35 12.33
N MET A 44 28.19 -29.62 11.35
CA MET A 44 27.80 -28.20 11.13
C MET A 44 26.51 -28.18 10.32
N ARG A 45 25.47 -27.57 10.84
CA ARG A 45 24.23 -27.28 10.11
C ARG A 45 24.21 -25.83 9.68
N VAL A 46 24.02 -25.62 8.39
CA VAL A 46 23.84 -24.28 7.77
C VAL A 46 22.38 -24.19 7.38
N ASN A 47 21.60 -23.34 8.06
CA ASN A 47 20.23 -23.03 7.68
C ASN A 47 20.23 -21.84 6.71
N LEU A 48 19.54 -21.98 5.59
CA LEU A 48 19.49 -21.01 4.52
C LEU A 48 18.27 -20.08 4.64
N ALA A 49 18.32 -18.96 3.97
CA ALA A 49 17.25 -17.95 3.98
C ALA A 49 15.91 -18.46 3.42
N ASP A 50 15.94 -19.50 2.58
CA ASP A 50 14.75 -20.14 1.98
C ASP A 50 14.12 -21.21 2.88
N GLY A 51 14.64 -21.41 4.10
CA GLY A 51 14.17 -22.42 5.05
C GLY A 51 14.76 -23.82 4.84
N THR A 52 15.58 -24.03 3.83
CA THR A 52 16.34 -25.27 3.65
C THR A 52 17.60 -25.28 4.51
N TYR A 53 18.22 -26.45 4.65
CA TYR A 53 19.49 -26.56 5.37
C TYR A 53 20.47 -27.49 4.67
N GLN A 54 21.75 -27.35 5.01
CA GLN A 54 22.82 -28.25 4.59
C GLN A 54 23.64 -28.69 5.82
N ASP A 55 23.93 -29.97 5.90
CA ASP A 55 24.73 -30.55 6.97
C ASP A 55 26.11 -30.96 6.45
N VAL A 56 27.15 -30.56 7.19
CA VAL A 56 28.53 -30.88 6.89
C VAL A 56 29.15 -31.60 8.09
N VAL A 57 29.50 -32.88 7.89
CA VAL A 57 30.20 -33.67 8.90
C VAL A 57 31.70 -33.41 8.80
N PHE A 58 32.34 -33.16 9.93
CA PHE A 58 33.77 -32.85 9.97
C PHE A 58 34.42 -33.37 11.27
N ALA A 59 35.73 -33.53 11.22
CA ALA A 59 36.57 -33.85 12.38
C ALA A 59 37.43 -32.63 12.75
N GLY A 60 37.79 -32.54 14.05
CA GLY A 60 38.54 -31.38 14.55
C GLY A 60 37.67 -30.15 14.74
N ASP A 61 38.24 -28.95 14.52
CA ASP A 61 37.61 -27.68 14.84
C ASP A 61 37.45 -26.78 13.62
N THR A 62 37.56 -27.32 12.39
CA THR A 62 37.38 -26.55 11.14
C THR A 62 36.54 -27.32 10.15
N ALA A 63 35.54 -26.68 9.60
CA ALA A 63 34.64 -27.24 8.59
C ALA A 63 34.65 -26.40 7.31
N ALA A 64 34.59 -27.03 6.15
CA ALA A 64 34.34 -26.31 4.90
C ALA A 64 32.90 -25.79 4.87
N LEU A 65 32.71 -24.53 4.59
CA LEU A 65 31.36 -23.99 4.40
C LEU A 65 30.85 -24.42 3.01
N PRO A 66 29.65 -25.00 2.91
CA PRO A 66 29.07 -25.32 1.61
C PRO A 66 28.84 -24.05 0.79
N THR A 67 28.84 -24.20 -0.52
CA THR A 67 28.55 -23.07 -1.42
C THR A 67 27.13 -22.57 -1.22
N LEU A 68 27.00 -21.33 -0.79
CA LEU A 68 25.71 -20.68 -0.57
C LEU A 68 25.29 -19.95 -1.85
N SER A 69 24.20 -20.40 -2.48
CA SER A 69 23.75 -19.92 -3.79
C SER A 69 22.71 -18.78 -3.71
N THR A 70 22.19 -18.52 -2.51
CA THR A 70 21.13 -17.51 -2.32
C THR A 70 21.63 -16.40 -1.39
N PRO A 71 21.63 -15.12 -1.83
CA PRO A 71 21.98 -14.00 -0.97
C PRO A 71 20.96 -13.86 0.18
N GLY A 72 21.41 -13.35 1.32
CA GLY A 72 20.55 -13.16 2.49
C GLY A 72 21.27 -13.49 3.78
N TRP A 73 20.50 -13.89 4.79
CA TRP A 73 21.03 -14.38 6.06
C TRP A 73 20.97 -15.91 6.09
N ALA A 74 22.09 -16.52 6.45
CA ALA A 74 22.16 -17.91 6.83
C ALA A 74 22.55 -18.00 8.31
N SER A 75 22.19 -19.10 8.98
CA SER A 75 22.64 -19.33 10.35
C SER A 75 23.36 -20.65 10.45
N VAL A 76 24.42 -20.70 11.29
CA VAL A 76 25.27 -21.85 11.43
C VAL A 76 25.29 -22.34 12.87
N GLY A 77 24.91 -23.59 13.06
CA GLY A 77 24.95 -24.29 14.34
C GLY A 77 25.76 -25.56 14.27
N LEU A 78 25.98 -26.17 15.44
CA LEU A 78 26.76 -27.39 15.60
C LEU A 78 25.98 -28.42 16.39
N TYR A 79 26.09 -29.71 16.04
CA TYR A 79 25.63 -30.80 16.88
C TYR A 79 26.56 -32.01 16.80
N ALA A 80 26.60 -32.81 17.88
CA ALA A 80 27.32 -34.05 17.96
C ALA A 80 26.66 -34.98 19.00
N GLY A 81 26.16 -36.16 18.60
CA GLY A 81 25.32 -36.97 19.47
C GLY A 81 24.11 -36.20 19.98
N ASP A 82 23.91 -36.17 21.28
CA ASP A 82 22.82 -35.44 21.95
C ASP A 82 23.18 -34.00 22.27
N LEU A 83 24.38 -33.53 21.92
CA LEU A 83 24.85 -32.16 22.15
C LEU A 83 24.51 -31.29 20.94
N HIS A 84 23.74 -30.24 21.15
CA HIS A 84 23.32 -29.31 20.13
C HIS A 84 23.54 -27.89 20.56
N THR A 85 23.86 -26.98 19.61
CA THR A 85 23.80 -25.54 19.88
C THR A 85 22.35 -25.08 19.99
N SER A 86 22.02 -24.37 21.05
CA SER A 86 20.69 -23.81 21.31
C SER A 86 20.47 -22.50 20.56
N ARG A 87 21.55 -21.84 20.13
CA ARG A 87 21.54 -20.64 19.29
C ARG A 87 22.61 -20.77 18.22
N ALA A 88 22.24 -20.54 16.98
CA ALA A 88 23.16 -20.50 15.85
C ALA A 88 23.88 -19.14 15.72
N ALA A 89 25.02 -19.11 15.04
CA ALA A 89 25.71 -17.89 14.64
C ALA A 89 25.19 -17.44 13.28
N ASP A 90 25.15 -16.12 13.06
CA ASP A 90 24.59 -15.54 11.85
C ASP A 90 25.68 -15.31 10.78
N LEU A 91 25.42 -15.72 9.55
CA LEU A 91 26.24 -15.46 8.37
C LEU A 91 25.49 -14.55 7.39
N ARG A 92 26.19 -13.54 6.92
CA ARG A 92 25.67 -12.69 5.87
C ARG A 92 26.18 -13.15 4.51
N VAL A 93 25.27 -13.56 3.62
CA VAL A 93 25.58 -13.97 2.26
C VAL A 93 25.35 -12.77 1.33
N LEU A 94 26.42 -12.19 0.81
CA LEU A 94 26.36 -11.06 -0.12
C LEU A 94 26.17 -11.55 -1.56
N PRO A 95 25.45 -10.80 -2.40
CA PRO A 95 25.42 -11.07 -3.83
C PRO A 95 26.82 -11.06 -4.43
N SER A 96 27.10 -11.98 -5.36
CA SER A 96 28.28 -11.91 -6.22
C SER A 96 27.95 -11.12 -7.50
N VAL A 97 28.97 -10.80 -8.28
CA VAL A 97 28.78 -10.16 -9.60
C VAL A 97 28.02 -11.04 -10.59
N THR A 98 27.99 -12.36 -10.32
CA THR A 98 27.23 -13.34 -11.10
C THR A 98 25.86 -13.67 -10.52
N THR A 99 25.52 -13.14 -9.33
CA THR A 99 24.19 -13.32 -8.75
C THR A 99 23.20 -12.47 -9.53
N PRO A 100 22.10 -13.01 -10.05
CA PRO A 100 21.14 -12.24 -10.82
C PRO A 100 20.56 -11.09 -10.00
N SER A 101 20.87 -9.86 -10.40
CA SER A 101 20.24 -8.66 -9.87
C SER A 101 18.99 -8.39 -10.68
N GLY A 102 17.87 -9.08 -10.45
CA GLY A 102 16.53 -8.72 -10.89
C GLY A 102 16.25 -8.29 -12.35
N ALA A 103 17.27 -8.02 -13.16
CA ALA A 103 17.15 -7.76 -14.59
C ALA A 103 17.57 -9.02 -15.34
N PRO A 104 16.86 -9.43 -16.39
CA PRO A 104 17.31 -10.53 -17.23
C PRO A 104 18.69 -10.16 -17.81
N ALA A 105 19.75 -10.76 -17.28
CA ALA A 105 21.05 -10.67 -17.89
C ALA A 105 20.98 -11.39 -19.24
N ASN A 106 21.54 -10.79 -20.28
CA ASN A 106 21.81 -11.54 -21.51
C ASN A 106 22.63 -12.78 -21.11
N PRO A 107 22.30 -13.96 -21.65
CA PRO A 107 23.07 -15.17 -21.38
C PRO A 107 24.56 -14.89 -21.58
N THR A 108 25.38 -15.24 -20.61
CA THR A 108 26.83 -15.21 -20.79
C THR A 108 27.22 -16.17 -21.92
N PRO A 109 28.36 -15.97 -22.61
CA PRO A 109 28.85 -16.92 -23.61
C PRO A 109 28.84 -18.37 -23.11
N ASP A 110 29.20 -18.59 -21.85
CA ASP A 110 29.18 -19.92 -21.23
C ASP A 110 27.78 -20.56 -21.18
N VAL A 111 26.74 -19.76 -20.91
CA VAL A 111 25.36 -20.25 -20.91
C VAL A 111 24.89 -20.52 -22.33
N TYR A 112 25.31 -19.71 -23.28
CA TYR A 112 25.03 -19.95 -24.69
C TYR A 112 25.70 -21.24 -25.18
N ASP A 113 26.97 -21.45 -24.84
CA ASP A 113 27.72 -22.66 -25.19
C ASP A 113 27.13 -23.92 -24.53
N GLN A 114 26.70 -23.83 -23.26
CA GLN A 114 25.99 -24.91 -22.58
C GLN A 114 24.64 -25.22 -23.25
N LEU A 115 23.90 -24.19 -23.69
CA LEU A 115 22.64 -24.38 -24.41
C LEU A 115 22.89 -25.04 -25.78
N MET A 116 23.96 -24.64 -26.46
CA MET A 116 24.35 -25.25 -27.75
C MET A 116 24.81 -26.69 -27.58
N GLU A 117 25.51 -27.05 -26.51
CA GLU A 117 25.85 -28.43 -26.18
C GLU A 117 24.61 -29.27 -25.83
N LEU A 118 23.65 -28.70 -25.09
CA LEU A 118 22.37 -29.32 -24.81
C LEU A 118 21.56 -29.61 -26.10
N ILE A 119 21.54 -28.63 -27.01
CA ILE A 119 20.87 -28.75 -28.31
C ILE A 119 21.56 -29.81 -29.19
N LYS A 120 22.91 -29.87 -29.19
CA LYS A 120 23.67 -30.91 -29.86
C LYS A 120 23.41 -32.33 -29.26
N GLY A 121 23.20 -32.40 -27.92
CA GLY A 121 22.83 -33.64 -27.22
C GLY A 121 21.40 -34.12 -27.48
N LEU A 122 20.50 -33.24 -27.97
CA LEU A 122 19.14 -33.59 -28.37
C LEU A 122 19.03 -34.08 -29.82
N GLY A 123 20.11 -33.97 -30.62
CA GLY A 123 20.25 -34.67 -31.89
C GLY A 123 20.26 -36.18 -31.62
N GLY A 124 19.21 -36.88 -32.04
CA GLY A 124 18.96 -38.28 -31.70
C GLY A 124 20.22 -39.18 -31.78
N ALA A 125 20.38 -40.03 -30.79
CA ALA A 125 21.46 -40.98 -30.71
C ALA A 125 21.57 -41.75 -32.04
N GLN A 126 22.70 -41.61 -32.71
CA GLN A 126 23.03 -42.43 -33.87
C GLN A 126 23.02 -43.91 -33.43
N GLY A 127 22.12 -44.69 -34.01
CA GLY A 127 22.00 -46.09 -33.68
C GLY A 127 23.33 -46.82 -33.74
N GLU A 128 23.57 -47.76 -32.82
CA GLU A 128 24.78 -48.56 -32.76
C GLU A 128 25.06 -49.20 -34.12
N LYS A 129 26.31 -49.11 -34.57
CA LYS A 129 26.82 -49.73 -35.79
C LYS A 129 26.69 -51.24 -35.65
N GLY A 130 25.86 -51.87 -36.48
CA GLY A 130 25.70 -53.32 -36.51
C GLY A 130 27.02 -54.06 -36.68
N ALA A 131 27.13 -55.22 -36.06
CA ALA A 131 28.32 -56.06 -36.09
C ALA A 131 28.74 -56.37 -37.55
N THR A 132 30.07 -56.22 -37.82
CA THR A 132 30.67 -56.49 -39.12
C THR A 132 30.47 -57.97 -39.50
N GLY A 133 29.76 -58.24 -40.59
CA GLY A 133 29.66 -59.58 -41.19
C GLY A 133 31.01 -60.02 -41.78
N PRO A 134 31.22 -61.32 -41.95
CA PRO A 134 32.47 -61.83 -42.53
C PRO A 134 32.72 -61.34 -43.94
N GLN A 135 33.97 -60.94 -44.21
CA GLN A 135 34.42 -60.34 -45.47
C GLN A 135 34.25 -61.32 -46.63
N GLY A 136 33.41 -60.94 -47.58
CA GLY A 136 33.29 -61.64 -48.87
C GLY A 136 34.48 -61.30 -49.81
N PRO A 137 34.74 -62.12 -50.83
CA PRO A 137 35.84 -61.84 -51.77
C PRO A 137 35.62 -60.52 -52.51
N GLN A 138 36.74 -59.80 -52.71
CA GLN A 138 36.80 -58.47 -53.32
C GLN A 138 36.38 -58.55 -54.80
N GLY A 139 35.26 -57.87 -55.14
CA GLY A 139 34.86 -57.59 -56.49
C GLY A 139 35.61 -56.41 -57.11
N PRO A 140 35.63 -56.27 -58.44
CA PRO A 140 36.30 -55.14 -59.10
C PRO A 140 35.67 -53.83 -58.67
N ALA A 141 36.53 -52.82 -58.52
CA ALA A 141 36.12 -51.47 -58.13
C ALA A 141 35.13 -50.86 -59.12
N GLY A 142 33.93 -50.57 -58.67
CA GLY A 142 32.95 -49.80 -59.43
C GLY A 142 33.31 -48.31 -59.46
N ALA A 143 32.94 -47.66 -60.55
CA ALA A 143 33.12 -46.20 -60.72
C ALA A 143 32.52 -45.43 -59.56
N THR A 144 33.26 -44.43 -59.07
CA THR A 144 32.80 -43.51 -58.02
C THR A 144 31.51 -42.83 -58.47
N GLY A 145 30.42 -43.05 -57.74
CA GLY A 145 29.13 -42.36 -57.99
C GLY A 145 29.30 -40.83 -57.76
N PRO A 146 28.44 -40.02 -58.44
CA PRO A 146 28.49 -38.57 -58.23
C PRO A 146 28.21 -38.24 -56.79
N GLN A 147 28.89 -37.25 -56.29
CA GLN A 147 28.73 -36.71 -54.94
C GLN A 147 27.25 -36.25 -54.74
N GLY A 148 26.63 -36.73 -53.71
CA GLY A 148 25.26 -36.31 -53.34
C GLY A 148 25.15 -34.80 -53.16
N PRO A 149 24.01 -34.21 -53.39
CA PRO A 149 23.80 -32.78 -53.16
C PRO A 149 24.18 -32.39 -51.74
N ALA A 150 24.78 -31.24 -51.59
CA ALA A 150 25.14 -30.71 -50.27
C ALA A 150 23.87 -30.67 -49.37
N GLY A 151 23.99 -31.19 -48.15
CA GLY A 151 22.91 -31.14 -47.17
C GLY A 151 22.46 -29.70 -46.94
N HIS A 152 21.14 -29.54 -46.83
CA HIS A 152 20.55 -28.25 -46.48
C HIS A 152 20.85 -27.92 -45.03
N SER A 153 21.40 -26.71 -44.80
CA SER A 153 21.56 -26.17 -43.42
C SER A 153 20.25 -25.48 -43.04
N PRO A 154 19.53 -25.96 -42.04
CA PRO A 154 18.26 -25.35 -41.66
C PRO A 154 18.44 -23.91 -41.17
N VAL A 155 17.55 -23.04 -41.59
CA VAL A 155 17.47 -21.65 -41.12
C VAL A 155 16.54 -21.62 -39.91
N VAL A 156 17.08 -21.30 -38.76
CA VAL A 156 16.31 -21.14 -37.52
C VAL A 156 16.06 -19.65 -37.29
N THR A 157 14.78 -19.31 -37.17
CA THR A 157 14.34 -17.94 -36.82
C THR A 157 13.48 -17.97 -35.55
N ALA A 158 13.55 -16.90 -34.76
CA ALA A 158 12.71 -16.69 -33.61
C ALA A 158 12.02 -15.34 -33.72
N THR A 159 10.70 -15.34 -33.76
CA THR A 159 9.88 -14.12 -33.88
C THR A 159 9.05 -13.95 -32.63
N LYS A 160 9.19 -12.80 -31.95
CA LYS A 160 8.40 -12.46 -30.76
C LYS A 160 7.19 -11.63 -31.16
N SER A 161 6.00 -12.08 -30.77
CA SER A 161 4.74 -11.35 -30.89
C SER A 161 4.04 -11.34 -29.54
N GLY A 162 4.01 -10.16 -28.89
CA GLY A 162 3.53 -10.03 -27.52
C GLY A 162 4.35 -10.88 -26.55
N LYS A 163 3.68 -11.78 -25.83
CA LYS A 163 4.29 -12.71 -24.85
C LYS A 163 4.69 -14.07 -25.41
N VAL A 164 4.54 -14.26 -26.72
CA VAL A 164 4.87 -15.54 -27.37
C VAL A 164 6.03 -15.36 -28.32
N THR A 165 7.06 -16.18 -28.14
CA THR A 165 8.18 -16.31 -29.07
C THR A 165 7.96 -17.57 -29.88
N THR A 166 7.72 -17.45 -31.19
CA THR A 166 7.61 -18.58 -32.10
C THR A 166 8.98 -18.89 -32.68
N ILE A 167 9.41 -20.14 -32.55
CA ILE A 167 10.65 -20.66 -33.16
C ILE A 167 10.27 -21.40 -34.44
N GLU A 168 10.87 -20.99 -35.54
CA GLU A 168 10.63 -21.59 -36.84
C GLU A 168 11.93 -22.18 -37.42
N VAL A 169 11.80 -23.31 -38.06
CA VAL A 169 12.86 -23.94 -38.83
C VAL A 169 12.42 -23.98 -40.30
N ASP A 170 13.19 -23.37 -41.19
CA ASP A 170 12.84 -23.25 -42.61
C ASP A 170 11.43 -22.68 -42.88
N GLY A 171 11.04 -21.70 -42.04
CA GLY A 171 9.72 -21.06 -42.13
C GLY A 171 8.58 -21.87 -41.56
N THR A 172 8.86 -23.02 -40.93
CA THR A 172 7.84 -23.84 -40.28
C THR A 172 7.95 -23.66 -38.75
N ALA A 173 6.89 -23.22 -38.08
CA ALA A 173 6.85 -23.08 -36.64
C ALA A 173 6.96 -24.48 -35.97
N ILE A 174 8.02 -24.65 -35.17
CA ILE A 174 8.31 -25.91 -34.46
C ILE A 174 8.04 -25.82 -32.97
N ALA A 175 8.08 -24.60 -32.41
CA ALA A 175 7.80 -24.37 -31.00
C ALA A 175 7.26 -22.95 -30.80
N ALA A 176 6.39 -22.80 -29.80
CA ALA A 176 5.99 -21.51 -29.27
C ALA A 176 6.34 -21.50 -27.77
N VAL A 177 7.19 -20.56 -27.40
CA VAL A 177 7.56 -20.33 -25.99
C VAL A 177 6.80 -19.09 -25.54
N SER A 178 5.88 -19.25 -24.60
CA SER A 178 5.24 -18.13 -23.93
C SER A 178 6.21 -17.59 -22.88
N ASP A 179 6.38 -16.26 -22.86
CA ASP A 179 6.89 -15.64 -21.62
C ASP A 179 6.02 -16.22 -20.50
N GLY A 180 6.62 -16.63 -19.41
CA GLY A 180 5.86 -17.01 -18.22
C GLY A 180 4.78 -15.96 -17.99
N ALA A 181 3.60 -16.33 -17.54
CA ALA A 181 2.62 -15.35 -17.07
C ALA A 181 3.44 -14.32 -16.32
N ASP A 182 3.24 -13.00 -16.64
CA ASP A 182 3.90 -11.98 -15.85
C ASP A 182 3.64 -12.45 -14.43
N ALA A 183 4.67 -12.90 -13.74
CA ALA A 183 4.56 -13.01 -12.32
C ALA A 183 4.10 -11.60 -11.98
N GLU A 184 2.83 -11.44 -11.61
CA GLU A 184 2.41 -10.21 -10.94
C GLU A 184 3.55 -9.95 -10.01
N ASP A 185 4.15 -8.78 -10.09
CA ASP A 185 5.38 -8.53 -9.36
C ASP A 185 5.06 -8.89 -7.91
N THR A 186 5.33 -10.14 -7.55
CA THR A 186 5.04 -10.71 -6.23
C THR A 186 5.85 -9.98 -5.17
N ARG A 187 6.71 -9.07 -5.62
CA ARG A 187 7.42 -8.08 -4.83
C ARG A 187 6.60 -6.83 -4.53
N VAL A 188 5.39 -6.64 -5.11
CA VAL A 188 4.47 -5.58 -4.67
C VAL A 188 3.96 -5.96 -3.29
N ILE A 189 4.65 -5.45 -2.30
CA ILE A 189 4.25 -5.66 -0.90
C ILE A 189 3.09 -4.71 -0.54
N ALA A 190 2.21 -5.18 0.32
CA ALA A 190 1.26 -4.30 0.97
C ALA A 190 1.94 -3.64 2.18
N VAL A 191 1.82 -2.32 2.27
CA VAL A 191 2.20 -1.54 3.45
C VAL A 191 0.98 -0.76 3.91
N ALA A 192 0.57 -1.00 5.16
CA ALA A 192 -0.66 -0.45 5.74
C ALA A 192 -0.34 0.59 6.84
N ILE A 193 0.46 1.61 6.49
CA ILE A 193 0.76 2.75 7.35
C ILE A 193 -0.12 3.92 6.90
N PRO A 194 -0.98 4.47 7.77
CA PRO A 194 -1.83 5.60 7.41
C PRO A 194 -1.04 6.83 6.98
N ALA A 195 -1.57 7.56 5.99
CA ALA A 195 -0.97 8.79 5.52
C ALA A 195 -0.96 9.90 6.60
N VAL A 196 -1.91 9.84 7.53
CA VAL A 196 -1.99 10.73 8.69
C VAL A 196 -2.23 9.94 9.95
N VAL A 197 -1.48 10.23 10.99
CA VAL A 197 -1.64 9.69 12.34
C VAL A 197 -1.74 10.86 13.31
N ARG A 198 -2.72 10.82 14.18
CA ARG A 198 -2.87 11.80 15.26
C ARG A 198 -2.37 11.22 16.55
N VAL A 199 -1.65 12.04 17.32
CA VAL A 199 -1.08 11.68 18.61
C VAL A 199 -1.25 12.82 19.61
N LEU A 200 -1.37 12.51 20.87
CA LEU A 200 -1.22 13.52 21.92
C LEU A 200 0.25 13.88 22.09
N THR A 201 0.53 15.15 22.32
CA THR A 201 1.89 15.63 22.64
C THR A 201 2.42 14.92 23.88
N GLY A 202 3.59 14.32 23.77
CA GLY A 202 4.23 13.55 24.84
C GLY A 202 3.79 12.08 24.95
N SER A 203 2.76 11.66 24.19
CA SER A 203 2.38 10.24 24.09
C SER A 203 3.27 9.50 23.09
N GLU A 204 3.53 8.22 23.35
CA GLU A 204 4.21 7.33 22.40
C GLU A 204 3.18 6.65 21.50
N PHE A 205 3.43 6.68 20.19
CA PHE A 205 2.68 5.95 19.18
C PHE A 205 3.60 4.90 18.54
N ASN A 206 3.18 3.64 18.56
CA ASN A 206 3.98 2.54 18.06
C ASN A 206 3.47 2.04 16.71
N ILE A 207 4.39 1.69 15.79
CA ILE A 207 4.11 1.03 14.53
C ILE A 207 4.81 -0.32 14.55
N TYR A 208 4.06 -1.39 14.80
CA TYR A 208 4.58 -2.77 14.77
C TYR A 208 4.69 -3.25 13.32
N TYR A 209 5.91 -3.59 12.88
CA TYR A 209 6.19 -3.90 11.47
C TYR A 209 5.39 -5.09 10.96
N ALA A 210 5.23 -6.12 11.78
CA ALA A 210 4.46 -7.32 11.43
C ALA A 210 2.97 -7.05 11.16
N ASN A 211 2.44 -5.92 11.63
CA ASN A 211 1.04 -5.55 11.46
C ASN A 211 0.78 -4.72 10.21
N VAL A 212 1.83 -4.08 9.68
CA VAL A 212 1.69 -3.08 8.63
C VAL A 212 2.45 -3.45 7.35
N ILE A 213 3.35 -4.44 7.38
CA ILE A 213 4.16 -4.86 6.23
C ILE A 213 3.87 -6.32 5.92
N SER A 214 3.44 -6.62 4.68
CA SER A 214 3.12 -7.98 4.25
C SER A 214 4.37 -8.85 4.02
N GLN A 215 5.53 -8.25 3.83
CA GLN A 215 6.78 -8.97 3.63
C GLN A 215 7.42 -9.34 4.97
N GLN A 216 7.64 -10.63 5.19
CA GLN A 216 8.43 -11.09 6.34
C GLN A 216 9.91 -10.69 6.18
N ASN A 217 10.59 -10.44 7.30
CA ASN A 217 12.00 -10.04 7.33
C ASN A 217 12.32 -8.77 6.54
N ALA A 218 11.33 -7.95 6.25
CA ALA A 218 11.54 -6.65 5.65
C ALA A 218 12.24 -5.70 6.63
N MET A 219 13.13 -4.88 6.10
CA MET A 219 13.81 -3.84 6.88
C MET A 219 13.04 -2.53 6.74
N PHE A 220 12.66 -1.97 7.86
CA PHE A 220 11.96 -0.68 7.92
C PHE A 220 12.94 0.45 8.23
N TRP A 221 12.93 1.48 7.43
CA TRP A 221 13.68 2.70 7.64
C TRP A 221 12.74 3.90 7.66
N CYS A 222 13.03 4.89 8.49
CA CYS A 222 12.29 6.14 8.49
C CYS A 222 13.21 7.33 8.75
N SER A 223 12.80 8.49 8.27
CA SER A 223 13.33 9.80 8.66
C SER A 223 12.17 10.73 8.98
N ALA A 224 12.39 11.64 9.91
CA ALA A 224 11.38 12.60 10.32
C ALA A 224 11.96 14.02 10.39
N ALA A 225 11.08 15.00 10.32
CA ALA A 225 11.40 16.38 10.63
C ALA A 225 11.82 16.54 12.11
N ASN A 226 12.51 17.61 12.40
CA ASN A 226 12.80 17.99 13.79
C ASN A 226 11.51 18.15 14.60
N GLY A 227 11.52 17.70 15.86
CA GLY A 227 10.37 17.77 16.76
C GLY A 227 9.73 16.43 17.09
N LEU A 228 10.08 15.36 16.34
CA LEU A 228 9.74 13.98 16.70
C LEU A 228 10.90 13.29 17.41
N THR A 229 10.60 12.60 18.49
CA THR A 229 11.47 11.60 19.10
C THR A 229 11.13 10.24 18.50
N ILE A 230 12.10 9.60 17.85
CA ILE A 230 11.93 8.30 17.21
C ILE A 230 12.87 7.31 17.88
N LYS A 231 12.29 6.23 18.44
CA LYS A 231 13.01 5.06 18.94
C LYS A 231 12.75 3.89 18.00
N ARG A 232 13.80 3.22 17.56
CA ARG A 232 13.74 2.06 16.66
C ARG A 232 14.03 0.79 17.44
N TYR A 233 13.11 -0.15 17.36
CA TYR A 233 13.22 -1.49 17.92
C TYR A 233 13.25 -2.53 16.80
N GLY A 234 13.58 -3.76 17.13
CA GLY A 234 13.65 -4.84 16.13
C GLY A 234 12.31 -5.18 15.48
N ASP A 235 11.22 -4.94 16.18
CA ASP A 235 9.84 -5.31 15.82
C ASP A 235 8.93 -4.09 15.59
N HIS A 236 9.31 -2.91 16.08
CA HIS A 236 8.47 -1.71 15.97
C HIS A 236 9.26 -0.40 15.94
N LEU A 237 8.56 0.65 15.57
CA LEU A 237 8.97 2.03 15.68
C LEU A 237 8.12 2.72 16.74
N SER A 238 8.73 3.39 17.72
CA SER A 238 8.02 4.27 18.66
C SER A 238 8.26 5.72 18.28
N ILE A 239 7.19 6.50 18.22
CA ILE A 239 7.18 7.90 17.81
C ILE A 239 6.53 8.72 18.91
N ALA A 240 7.16 9.83 19.30
CA ALA A 240 6.55 10.82 20.19
C ALA A 240 6.83 12.22 19.68
N ALA A 241 5.84 13.09 19.73
CA ALA A 241 6.00 14.50 19.41
C ALA A 241 6.24 15.32 20.68
N ASN A 242 7.25 16.19 20.65
CA ASN A 242 7.66 16.97 21.83
C ASN A 242 6.82 18.26 22.00
N ALA A 243 6.12 18.68 20.95
CA ALA A 243 5.25 19.86 20.94
C ALA A 243 4.08 19.64 19.98
N PRO A 244 2.98 20.40 20.12
CA PRO A 244 1.93 20.43 19.10
C PRO A 244 2.49 20.86 17.75
N GLY A 245 2.02 20.23 16.66
CA GLY A 245 2.49 20.54 15.31
C GLY A 245 2.20 19.43 14.31
N THR A 246 2.64 19.66 13.08
CA THR A 246 2.51 18.71 11.97
C THR A 246 3.92 18.29 11.51
N TYR A 247 4.20 17.01 11.54
CA TYR A 247 5.54 16.46 11.34
C TYR A 247 5.51 15.39 10.24
N PRO A 248 6.12 15.62 9.07
CA PRO A 248 6.25 14.59 8.06
C PRO A 248 7.25 13.51 8.50
N LEU A 249 6.85 12.26 8.37
CA LEU A 249 7.65 11.07 8.58
C LEU A 249 7.75 10.33 7.24
N GLN A 250 8.91 10.31 6.63
CA GLN A 250 9.18 9.50 5.45
C GLN A 250 9.56 8.09 5.88
N TRP A 251 9.00 7.08 5.23
CA TRP A 251 9.33 5.70 5.50
C TRP A 251 9.72 4.95 4.22
N LYS A 252 10.57 3.94 4.36
CA LYS A 252 11.00 3.03 3.30
C LYS A 252 11.05 1.61 3.84
N VAL A 253 10.66 0.67 3.00
CA VAL A 253 10.72 -0.77 3.28
C VAL A 253 11.66 -1.40 2.27
N TYR A 254 12.60 -2.18 2.75
CA TYR A 254 13.58 -2.89 1.94
C TYR A 254 13.47 -4.39 2.19
N ASP A 255 13.82 -5.20 1.21
CA ASP A 255 14.04 -6.63 1.40
C ASP A 255 15.37 -6.91 2.11
N SER A 256 15.65 -8.17 2.39
CA SER A 256 16.92 -8.61 3.00
C SER A 256 18.15 -8.35 2.12
N GLY A 257 17.96 -8.13 0.82
CA GLY A 257 19.00 -7.75 -0.13
C GLY A 257 19.17 -6.22 -0.30
N TYR A 258 18.50 -5.41 0.52
CA TYR A 258 18.48 -3.94 0.45
C TYR A 258 17.84 -3.36 -0.80
N SER A 259 17.04 -4.13 -1.55
CA SER A 259 16.21 -3.60 -2.62
C SER A 259 15.03 -2.85 -2.02
N LEU A 260 14.72 -1.68 -2.54
CA LEU A 260 13.56 -0.90 -2.11
C LEU A 260 12.29 -1.60 -2.58
N LEU A 261 11.42 -1.98 -1.64
CA LEU A 261 10.14 -2.63 -1.90
C LEU A 261 8.97 -1.64 -1.91
N ALA A 262 9.00 -0.68 -1.00
CA ALA A 262 7.98 0.36 -0.90
C ALA A 262 8.53 1.60 -0.19
N SER A 263 7.92 2.75 -0.44
CA SER A 263 8.18 3.98 0.28
C SER A 263 6.93 4.83 0.37
N GLY A 264 6.88 5.72 1.36
CA GLY A 264 5.76 6.62 1.52
C GLY A 264 6.02 7.66 2.60
N THR A 265 5.01 8.46 2.85
CA THR A 265 5.01 9.50 3.87
C THR A 265 3.83 9.28 4.80
N CYS A 266 4.08 9.45 6.10
CA CYS A 266 3.06 9.54 7.12
C CYS A 266 3.18 10.91 7.78
N THR A 267 2.09 11.62 7.91
CA THR A 267 2.04 12.90 8.62
C THR A 267 1.61 12.67 10.06
N ILE A 268 2.49 12.95 11.00
CA ILE A 268 2.16 12.90 12.43
C ILE A 268 1.61 14.28 12.83
N ILE A 269 0.35 14.33 13.24
CA ILE A 269 -0.29 15.53 13.78
C ILE A 269 -0.35 15.38 15.29
N ALA A 270 0.47 16.18 15.97
CA ALA A 270 0.49 16.20 17.43
C ALA A 270 -0.33 17.37 17.98
N ALA A 271 -1.16 17.11 18.94
CA ALA A 271 -1.96 18.11 19.62
C ALA A 271 -1.88 17.94 21.14
N ALA A 272 -2.04 19.05 21.88
CA ALA A 272 -2.26 18.96 23.30
C ALA A 272 -3.63 18.34 23.59
N ASP A 273 -3.72 17.61 24.68
CA ASP A 273 -5.01 17.15 25.17
C ASP A 273 -5.90 18.34 25.57
N LYS A 274 -7.18 18.23 25.31
CA LYS A 274 -8.12 19.32 25.60
C LYS A 274 -9.51 18.81 25.97
N ALA A 275 -10.20 19.58 26.81
CA ALA A 275 -11.58 19.33 27.14
C ALA A 275 -12.48 19.48 25.90
N VAL A 276 -13.17 18.41 25.51
CA VAL A 276 -14.13 18.37 24.42
C VAL A 276 -15.41 17.72 24.94
N THR A 277 -16.57 18.24 24.54
CA THR A 277 -17.86 17.57 24.72
C THR A 277 -18.30 17.01 23.39
N ALA A 278 -18.52 15.70 23.34
CA ALA A 278 -18.85 14.97 22.12
C ALA A 278 -19.97 13.96 22.35
N SER A 279 -20.65 13.57 21.28
CA SER A 279 -21.49 12.38 21.23
C SER A 279 -21.01 11.46 20.11
N ALA A 280 -20.95 10.15 20.40
CA ALA A 280 -20.47 9.17 19.45
C ALA A 280 -21.28 7.87 19.47
N LEU A 281 -21.24 7.16 18.36
CA LEU A 281 -21.76 5.82 18.20
C LEU A 281 -20.64 4.91 17.68
N VAL A 282 -20.40 3.79 18.38
CA VAL A 282 -19.41 2.79 17.97
C VAL A 282 -20.15 1.58 17.41
N ILE A 283 -19.99 1.31 16.12
CA ILE A 283 -20.56 0.17 15.40
C ILE A 283 -19.43 -0.81 15.11
N GLY A 284 -19.61 -2.09 15.41
CA GLY A 284 -18.56 -3.06 15.15
C GLY A 284 -18.92 -4.50 15.46
N ASP A 285 -17.93 -5.33 15.52
CA ASP A 285 -18.04 -6.78 15.75
C ASP A 285 -17.71 -7.19 17.19
N SER A 286 -17.11 -8.38 17.37
CA SER A 286 -16.71 -8.89 18.68
C SER A 286 -15.66 -8.01 19.37
N THR A 287 -14.84 -7.30 18.61
CA THR A 287 -13.81 -6.41 19.15
C THR A 287 -14.40 -5.19 19.86
N VAL A 288 -15.62 -4.80 19.50
CA VAL A 288 -16.36 -3.75 20.20
C VAL A 288 -17.11 -4.30 21.42
N THR A 289 -17.63 -5.54 21.31
CA THR A 289 -18.47 -6.11 22.40
C THR A 289 -17.66 -6.57 23.61
N GLN A 290 -16.40 -6.94 23.42
CA GLN A 290 -15.57 -7.57 24.45
C GLN A 290 -15.36 -6.61 25.63
N GLY A 291 -15.98 -6.91 26.76
CA GLY A 291 -15.86 -6.16 28.00
C GLY A 291 -16.23 -4.67 27.94
N ASN A 292 -16.75 -4.17 26.82
CA ASN A 292 -16.95 -2.74 26.51
C ASN A 292 -15.66 -1.91 26.66
N TYR A 293 -14.48 -2.53 26.62
CA TYR A 293 -13.21 -1.89 26.97
C TYR A 293 -12.87 -0.65 26.14
N ILE A 294 -13.13 -0.70 24.80
CA ILE A 294 -12.93 0.48 23.94
C ILE A 294 -13.79 1.64 24.40
N CYS A 295 -15.10 1.40 24.63
CA CYS A 295 -16.03 2.43 25.08
C CYS A 295 -15.68 2.98 26.45
N GLN A 296 -15.26 2.13 27.38
CA GLN A 296 -14.80 2.53 28.70
C GLN A 296 -13.54 3.40 28.62
N LYS A 297 -12.57 3.02 27.75
CA LYS A 297 -11.37 3.80 27.54
C LYS A 297 -11.67 5.17 26.92
N LEU A 298 -12.57 5.24 25.93
CA LEU A 298 -13.01 6.52 25.36
C LEU A 298 -13.58 7.44 26.43
N LEU A 299 -14.53 6.95 27.26
CA LEU A 299 -15.09 7.73 28.36
C LEU A 299 -14.03 8.22 29.35
N SER A 300 -13.07 7.35 29.69
CA SER A 300 -11.97 7.69 30.57
C SER A 300 -11.07 8.80 29.99
N CYS A 301 -10.74 8.73 28.69
CA CYS A 301 -9.90 9.74 28.04
C CYS A 301 -10.60 11.10 28.01
N PHE A 302 -11.86 11.18 27.60
CA PHE A 302 -12.62 12.42 27.60
C PHE A 302 -12.73 13.02 29.01
N SER A 303 -13.01 12.19 30.03
CA SER A 303 -13.08 12.64 31.42
C SER A 303 -11.72 13.13 31.94
N ALA A 304 -10.63 12.43 31.62
CA ALA A 304 -9.27 12.82 32.03
C ALA A 304 -8.86 14.17 31.44
N ALA A 305 -9.30 14.48 30.21
CA ALA A 305 -9.10 15.76 29.57
C ALA A 305 -10.02 16.88 30.10
N GLY A 306 -10.91 16.58 31.06
CA GLY A 306 -11.89 17.54 31.57
C GLY A 306 -13.11 17.75 30.67
N GLY A 307 -13.29 16.91 29.65
CA GLY A 307 -14.40 16.90 28.71
C GLY A 307 -15.50 15.91 29.09
N ALA A 308 -16.41 15.67 28.16
CA ALA A 308 -17.50 14.71 28.32
C ALA A 308 -17.79 13.96 27.01
N LEU A 309 -18.06 12.67 27.11
CA LEU A 309 -18.48 11.86 25.97
C LEU A 309 -19.84 11.19 26.28
N THR A 310 -20.80 11.36 25.39
CA THR A 310 -22.04 10.59 25.38
C THR A 310 -21.94 9.49 24.34
N LEU A 311 -21.96 8.24 24.77
CA LEU A 311 -21.97 7.08 23.88
C LEU A 311 -23.41 6.62 23.65
N LEU A 312 -23.83 6.59 22.38
CA LEU A 312 -25.12 6.07 21.93
C LEU A 312 -25.00 4.57 21.67
N GLY A 313 -26.11 3.88 21.74
CA GLY A 313 -26.20 2.45 21.42
C GLY A 313 -27.22 1.70 22.23
N THR A 314 -27.70 0.59 21.68
CA THR A 314 -28.65 -0.31 22.33
C THR A 314 -27.98 -1.42 23.12
N ARG A 315 -26.66 -1.56 22.97
CA ARG A 315 -25.83 -2.60 23.58
C ARG A 315 -24.80 -2.00 24.54
N GLY A 316 -24.10 -2.87 25.26
CA GLY A 316 -23.19 -2.48 26.31
C GLY A 316 -23.91 -2.04 27.58
N THR A 317 -23.14 -1.68 28.61
CA THR A 317 -23.65 -1.20 29.90
C THR A 317 -23.44 0.31 29.98
N ALA A 318 -24.47 1.06 30.32
CA ALA A 318 -24.34 2.50 30.48
C ALA A 318 -23.22 2.86 31.49
N PRO A 319 -22.40 3.89 31.24
CA PRO A 319 -22.43 4.80 30.09
C PRO A 319 -21.73 4.27 28.83
N ALA A 320 -21.06 3.11 28.88
CA ALA A 320 -20.26 2.52 27.78
C ALA A 320 -21.18 1.81 26.76
N ARG A 321 -22.03 2.58 26.08
CA ARG A 321 -22.97 2.07 25.06
C ARG A 321 -22.29 1.95 23.68
N HIS A 322 -22.79 0.99 22.85
CA HIS A 322 -22.29 0.73 21.50
C HIS A 322 -23.31 -0.08 20.68
N GLU A 323 -23.00 -0.33 19.39
CA GLU A 323 -23.75 -1.23 18.50
C GLU A 323 -22.84 -2.37 17.96
N GLY A 324 -21.96 -2.90 18.81
CA GLY A 324 -21.15 -4.07 18.47
C GLY A 324 -21.97 -5.37 18.46
N ARG A 325 -21.70 -6.27 17.49
CA ARG A 325 -22.29 -7.62 17.37
C ARG A 325 -21.22 -8.64 17.07
N ALA A 326 -20.96 -9.55 18.01
CA ALA A 326 -19.92 -10.55 17.85
C ALA A 326 -20.17 -11.43 16.60
N GLY A 327 -19.14 -11.62 15.79
CA GLY A 327 -19.19 -12.42 14.57
C GLY A 327 -19.81 -11.72 13.35
N TRP A 328 -20.32 -10.51 13.50
CA TRP A 328 -20.95 -9.79 12.40
C TRP A 328 -19.91 -9.20 11.44
N LYS A 329 -20.26 -9.25 10.17
CA LYS A 329 -19.58 -8.62 9.04
C LYS A 329 -20.20 -7.27 8.72
N ALA A 330 -19.50 -6.45 7.93
CA ALA A 330 -20.09 -5.24 7.36
C ALA A 330 -21.36 -5.56 6.54
N SER A 331 -21.33 -6.68 5.79
CA SER A 331 -22.49 -7.18 5.04
C SER A 331 -23.70 -7.49 5.92
N ASP A 332 -23.49 -8.00 7.14
CA ASP A 332 -24.60 -8.38 8.03
C ASP A 332 -25.39 -7.14 8.48
N TYR A 333 -24.71 -6.03 8.74
CA TYR A 333 -25.37 -4.76 9.03
C TYR A 333 -26.23 -4.22 7.87
N CYS A 334 -25.81 -4.52 6.63
CA CYS A 334 -26.50 -4.04 5.43
C CYS A 334 -27.60 -4.98 4.94
N THR A 335 -27.55 -6.28 5.26
CA THR A 335 -28.41 -7.28 4.61
C THR A 335 -29.28 -8.08 5.55
N LYS A 336 -29.05 -8.05 6.87
CA LYS A 336 -29.78 -8.86 7.83
C LYS A 336 -30.61 -8.02 8.80
N ALA A 337 -31.87 -8.39 8.99
CA ALA A 337 -32.69 -7.84 10.07
C ALA A 337 -32.34 -8.45 11.44
N ALA A 338 -31.94 -9.72 11.45
CA ALA A 338 -31.52 -10.47 12.65
C ALA A 338 -30.76 -11.74 12.23
N ASP A 339 -30.05 -12.38 13.17
CA ASP A 339 -29.35 -13.66 12.97
C ASP A 339 -29.73 -14.76 13.98
N GLY A 340 -30.77 -14.53 14.77
CA GLY A 340 -31.19 -15.42 15.86
C GLY A 340 -30.53 -15.08 17.21
N THR A 341 -29.37 -14.44 17.23
CA THR A 341 -28.70 -13.95 18.44
C THR A 341 -28.88 -12.44 18.61
N TYR A 342 -28.79 -11.70 17.52
CA TYR A 342 -28.87 -10.26 17.50
C TYR A 342 -29.93 -9.76 16.53
N THR A 343 -30.62 -8.67 16.91
CA THR A 343 -31.42 -7.86 15.99
C THR A 343 -30.57 -6.71 15.46
N ASN A 344 -30.85 -6.29 14.23
CA ASN A 344 -30.19 -5.16 13.58
C ASN A 344 -31.08 -3.92 13.66
N PRO A 345 -30.81 -2.96 14.54
CA PRO A 345 -31.65 -1.77 14.67
C PRO A 345 -31.50 -0.79 13.50
N PHE A 346 -30.49 -1.00 12.62
CA PHE A 346 -30.30 -0.21 11.42
C PHE A 346 -31.07 -0.74 10.21
N TYR A 347 -31.64 -1.96 10.30
CA TYR A 347 -32.19 -2.62 9.13
C TYR A 347 -33.60 -2.12 8.78
N ASN A 348 -33.69 -1.47 7.61
CA ASN A 348 -34.94 -1.06 6.98
C ASN A 348 -34.78 -1.23 5.45
N ASN A 349 -34.94 -2.50 4.98
CA ASN A 349 -34.61 -2.91 3.59
C ASN A 349 -33.16 -2.62 3.18
N GLY A 350 -32.24 -2.63 4.14
CA GLY A 350 -30.84 -2.28 4.00
C GLY A 350 -30.38 -1.53 5.25
N PHE A 351 -29.13 -1.06 5.25
CA PHE A 351 -28.62 -0.22 6.33
C PHE A 351 -29.24 1.18 6.22
N ASP A 352 -29.99 1.60 7.21
CA ASP A 352 -30.67 2.89 7.28
C ASP A 352 -30.39 3.57 8.62
N PHE A 353 -29.45 4.53 8.58
CA PHE A 353 -29.04 5.29 9.76
C PHE A 353 -30.15 6.23 10.29
N SER A 354 -30.96 6.80 9.38
CA SER A 354 -32.10 7.64 9.75
C SER A 354 -33.17 6.86 10.52
N HIS A 355 -33.45 5.64 10.06
CA HIS A 355 -34.35 4.71 10.75
C HIS A 355 -33.83 4.42 12.17
N TYR A 356 -32.53 4.12 12.31
CA TYR A 356 -31.93 3.85 13.62
C TYR A 356 -32.07 5.04 14.57
N MET A 357 -31.68 6.24 14.14
CA MET A 357 -31.72 7.43 14.97
C MET A 357 -33.14 7.77 15.42
N THR A 358 -34.10 7.64 14.49
CA THR A 358 -35.51 7.90 14.76
C THR A 358 -36.13 6.86 15.71
N THR A 359 -35.88 5.57 15.46
CA THR A 359 -36.47 4.48 16.26
C THR A 359 -35.93 4.46 17.69
N GLN A 360 -34.66 4.81 17.86
CA GLN A 360 -34.02 4.89 19.18
C GLN A 360 -34.19 6.26 19.85
N ALA A 361 -34.86 7.20 19.19
CA ALA A 361 -35.02 8.59 19.65
C ALA A 361 -33.68 9.28 20.00
N TYR A 362 -32.63 8.99 19.23
CA TYR A 362 -31.32 9.61 19.41
C TYR A 362 -31.22 10.91 18.62
N THR A 363 -30.51 11.87 19.19
CA THR A 363 -30.23 13.17 18.56
C THR A 363 -28.76 13.56 18.79
N GLY A 364 -28.22 14.37 17.89
CA GLY A 364 -26.95 15.03 18.12
C GLY A 364 -25.72 14.12 18.14
N VAL A 365 -25.70 13.04 17.36
CA VAL A 365 -24.47 12.27 17.17
C VAL A 365 -23.48 13.05 16.32
N GLY A 366 -22.24 13.23 16.81
CA GLY A 366 -21.20 13.98 16.11
C GLY A 366 -20.17 13.08 15.42
N VAL A 367 -19.94 11.87 15.98
CA VAL A 367 -18.95 10.93 15.45
C VAL A 367 -19.56 9.52 15.40
N VAL A 368 -19.33 8.81 14.29
CA VAL A 368 -19.62 7.38 14.16
C VAL A 368 -18.33 6.63 13.90
N VAL A 369 -18.01 5.65 14.72
CA VAL A 369 -16.83 4.78 14.57
C VAL A 369 -17.29 3.45 13.96
N LEU A 370 -16.65 3.02 12.88
CA LEU A 370 -16.88 1.74 12.22
C LEU A 370 -15.68 0.83 12.43
N GLN A 371 -15.81 -0.16 13.32
CA GLN A 371 -14.81 -1.17 13.61
C GLN A 371 -15.28 -2.53 13.08
N LEU A 372 -15.14 -2.70 11.76
CA LEU A 372 -15.63 -3.84 10.99
C LEU A 372 -14.60 -4.30 9.95
N GLY A 373 -14.74 -5.53 9.50
CA GLY A 373 -13.93 -6.10 8.42
C GLY A 373 -13.19 -7.37 8.81
N ILE A 374 -12.94 -7.62 10.09
CA ILE A 374 -12.26 -8.83 10.56
C ILE A 374 -13.02 -10.09 10.11
N ASN A 375 -14.32 -10.16 10.40
CA ASN A 375 -15.13 -11.31 10.05
C ASN A 375 -15.38 -11.44 8.55
N ASP A 376 -15.30 -10.33 7.82
CA ASP A 376 -15.44 -10.31 6.35
C ASP A 376 -14.29 -11.06 5.67
N ILE A 377 -13.08 -10.92 6.22
CA ILE A 377 -11.85 -11.50 5.62
C ILE A 377 -11.38 -12.77 6.31
N PHE A 378 -11.97 -13.17 7.45
CA PHE A 378 -11.43 -14.20 8.34
C PHE A 378 -11.17 -15.53 7.62
N TYR A 379 -12.09 -15.96 6.76
CA TYR A 379 -11.98 -17.21 6.01
C TYR A 379 -11.48 -17.05 4.57
N ALA A 380 -11.08 -15.85 4.17
CA ALA A 380 -10.53 -15.63 2.84
C ALA A 380 -9.13 -16.23 2.71
N GLY A 381 -8.89 -17.01 1.65
CA GLY A 381 -7.54 -17.45 1.29
C GLY A 381 -6.71 -16.30 0.70
N LEU A 382 -5.41 -16.50 0.53
CA LEU A 382 -4.53 -15.47 -0.06
C LEU A 382 -4.95 -15.08 -1.48
N ASP A 383 -5.29 -16.09 -2.30
CA ASP A 383 -5.63 -15.90 -3.71
C ASP A 383 -7.10 -15.51 -3.92
N SER A 384 -7.97 -15.82 -2.95
CA SER A 384 -9.39 -15.49 -2.99
C SER A 384 -9.73 -14.20 -2.24
N PHE A 385 -8.74 -13.51 -1.68
CA PHE A 385 -8.93 -12.28 -0.97
C PHE A 385 -9.42 -11.16 -1.91
N SER A 386 -10.48 -10.46 -1.51
CA SER A 386 -10.96 -9.26 -2.16
C SER A 386 -11.51 -8.29 -1.11
N ALA A 387 -11.05 -7.06 -1.15
CA ALA A 387 -11.54 -5.99 -0.28
C ALA A 387 -12.85 -5.37 -0.80
N ALA A 388 -13.14 -5.51 -2.09
CA ALA A 388 -14.18 -4.73 -2.78
C ALA A 388 -15.58 -4.91 -2.16
N ALA A 389 -15.96 -6.14 -1.82
CA ALA A 389 -17.29 -6.40 -1.23
C ALA A 389 -17.45 -5.73 0.15
N THR A 390 -16.45 -5.88 1.02
CA THR A 390 -16.48 -5.26 2.36
C THR A 390 -16.48 -3.75 2.26
N ILE A 391 -15.67 -3.18 1.38
CA ILE A 391 -15.63 -1.73 1.11
C ILE A 391 -17.00 -1.25 0.62
N GLY A 392 -17.66 -1.96 -0.30
CA GLY A 392 -18.99 -1.59 -0.79
C GLY A 392 -20.06 -1.55 0.32
N TYR A 393 -19.98 -2.44 1.31
CA TYR A 393 -20.87 -2.39 2.46
C TYR A 393 -20.52 -1.24 3.42
N LEU A 394 -19.24 -0.98 3.65
CA LEU A 394 -18.82 0.18 4.44
C LEU A 394 -19.22 1.50 3.77
N ASP A 395 -19.11 1.61 2.44
CA ASP A 395 -19.63 2.76 1.69
C ASP A 395 -21.13 2.94 1.89
N THR A 396 -21.90 1.85 1.85
CA THR A 396 -23.35 1.90 2.13
C THR A 396 -23.61 2.48 3.51
N MET A 397 -22.85 2.05 4.52
CA MET A 397 -22.97 2.57 5.89
C MET A 397 -22.57 4.03 5.98
N VAL A 398 -21.40 4.41 5.44
CA VAL A 398 -20.89 5.77 5.44
C VAL A 398 -21.85 6.72 4.73
N ASN A 399 -22.33 6.33 3.54
CA ASN A 399 -23.27 7.15 2.78
C ASN A 399 -24.60 7.33 3.52
N SER A 400 -25.13 6.28 4.17
CA SER A 400 -26.36 6.37 4.95
C SER A 400 -26.20 7.31 6.16
N ILE A 401 -25.04 7.28 6.82
CA ILE A 401 -24.71 8.18 7.94
C ILE A 401 -24.63 9.63 7.46
N LEU A 402 -23.86 9.89 6.40
CA LEU A 402 -23.66 11.25 5.87
C LEU A 402 -24.90 11.82 5.18
N ASN A 403 -25.76 10.98 4.63
CA ASN A 403 -27.07 11.41 4.11
C ASN A 403 -28.05 11.83 5.22
N TYR A 404 -27.95 11.22 6.41
CA TYR A 404 -28.72 11.65 7.57
C TYR A 404 -28.27 13.02 8.07
N ASP A 405 -26.94 13.20 8.25
CA ASP A 405 -26.34 14.48 8.62
C ASP A 405 -24.89 14.54 8.12
N SER A 406 -24.63 15.39 7.15
CA SER A 406 -23.30 15.56 6.53
C SER A 406 -22.24 16.17 7.46
N SER A 407 -22.63 16.70 8.61
CA SER A 407 -21.71 17.21 9.63
C SER A 407 -21.10 16.10 10.49
N ILE A 408 -21.70 14.89 10.50
CA ILE A 408 -21.16 13.74 11.23
C ILE A 408 -19.79 13.38 10.65
N LYS A 409 -18.85 13.09 11.55
CA LYS A 409 -17.56 12.53 11.16
C LYS A 409 -17.57 11.02 11.34
N VAL A 410 -17.18 10.29 10.31
CA VAL A 410 -17.06 8.84 10.36
C VAL A 410 -15.60 8.48 10.58
N ILE A 411 -15.33 7.59 11.53
CA ILE A 411 -14.01 7.02 11.76
C ILE A 411 -14.06 5.56 11.31
N VAL A 412 -13.21 5.18 10.38
CA VAL A 412 -13.02 3.79 9.97
C VAL A 412 -11.76 3.27 10.65
N ASP A 413 -11.93 2.27 11.49
CA ASP A 413 -10.83 1.63 12.19
C ASP A 413 -10.13 0.62 11.27
N LEU A 414 -8.79 0.66 11.24
CA LEU A 414 -8.02 -0.38 10.57
C LEU A 414 -8.01 -1.67 11.38
N LEU A 415 -7.87 -2.81 10.69
CA LEU A 415 -8.08 -4.12 11.27
C LEU A 415 -6.99 -4.50 12.26
N THR A 416 -7.38 -5.10 13.37
CA THR A 416 -6.46 -5.64 14.38
C THR A 416 -5.68 -6.84 13.83
N PRO A 417 -4.38 -6.95 14.15
CA PRO A 417 -3.54 -8.07 13.71
C PRO A 417 -3.88 -9.36 14.47
N PRO A 418 -3.46 -10.54 13.97
CA PRO A 418 -3.48 -11.78 14.75
C PRO A 418 -2.45 -11.78 15.87
N ASN A 419 -2.61 -12.72 16.81
CA ASN A 419 -1.58 -13.03 17.80
C ASN A 419 -0.24 -13.35 17.11
N GLY A 420 0.86 -12.85 17.68
CA GLY A 420 2.20 -13.09 17.16
C GLY A 420 2.69 -14.53 17.33
N ASN A 421 2.03 -15.32 18.18
CA ASN A 421 2.30 -16.74 18.35
C ASN A 421 1.31 -17.58 17.54
N PRO A 422 1.74 -18.24 16.46
CA PRO A 422 0.87 -19.08 15.62
C PRO A 422 0.16 -20.19 16.38
N SER A 423 0.78 -20.71 17.46
CA SER A 423 0.19 -21.79 18.29
C SER A 423 -1.08 -21.30 18.99
N VAL A 424 -1.10 -20.09 19.50
CA VAL A 424 -2.30 -19.50 20.15
C VAL A 424 -3.43 -19.35 19.14
N PHE A 425 -3.11 -18.90 17.93
CA PHE A 425 -4.08 -18.80 16.85
C PHE A 425 -4.65 -20.16 16.47
N THR A 426 -3.77 -21.18 16.29
CA THR A 426 -4.15 -22.55 15.94
C THR A 426 -4.94 -23.24 17.05
N GLU A 427 -4.61 -23.01 18.32
CA GLU A 427 -5.37 -23.54 19.45
C GLU A 427 -6.82 -23.03 19.44
N LYS A 428 -7.02 -21.75 19.09
CA LYS A 428 -8.35 -21.11 19.06
C LYS A 428 -9.17 -21.52 17.82
N TYR A 429 -8.57 -21.54 16.64
CA TYR A 429 -9.26 -21.66 15.36
C TYR A 429 -8.97 -22.97 14.62
N GLY A 430 -8.10 -23.84 15.14
CA GLY A 430 -7.72 -25.10 14.52
C GLY A 430 -7.03 -24.90 13.18
N THR A 431 -7.37 -25.76 12.23
CA THR A 431 -6.87 -25.69 10.83
C THR A 431 -7.82 -24.96 9.88
N SER A 432 -8.91 -24.39 10.39
CA SER A 432 -9.91 -23.69 9.58
C SER A 432 -9.40 -22.36 9.03
N GLN A 433 -8.37 -21.79 9.66
CA GLN A 433 -7.66 -20.61 9.21
C GLN A 433 -6.19 -20.68 9.65
N ILE A 434 -5.33 -20.03 8.90
CA ILE A 434 -3.88 -19.94 9.15
C ILE A 434 -3.55 -18.51 9.55
N ASP A 435 -2.81 -18.33 10.65
CA ASP A 435 -2.43 -17.02 11.18
C ASP A 435 -1.74 -16.13 10.13
N PHE A 436 -0.84 -16.71 9.36
CA PHE A 436 -0.15 -16.02 8.28
C PHE A 436 -1.13 -15.49 7.21
N VAL A 437 -2.09 -16.31 6.76
CA VAL A 437 -3.09 -15.91 5.76
C VAL A 437 -3.96 -14.78 6.30
N TYR A 438 -4.43 -14.91 7.54
CA TYR A 438 -5.22 -13.87 8.19
C TYR A 438 -4.41 -12.56 8.33
N ARG A 439 -3.14 -12.63 8.76
CA ARG A 439 -2.24 -11.47 8.84
C ARG A 439 -2.10 -10.75 7.50
N MET A 440 -1.84 -11.50 6.42
CA MET A 440 -1.73 -10.93 5.08
C MET A 440 -3.02 -10.23 4.66
N ASN A 441 -4.16 -10.85 4.93
CA ASN A 441 -5.45 -10.30 4.57
C ASN A 441 -5.81 -9.05 5.41
N THR A 442 -5.44 -8.99 6.70
CA THR A 442 -5.63 -7.78 7.52
C THR A 442 -4.81 -6.61 7.00
N ILE A 443 -3.56 -6.83 6.59
CA ILE A 443 -2.70 -5.79 6.01
C ILE A 443 -3.26 -5.30 4.67
N ARG A 444 -3.65 -6.23 3.79
CA ARG A 444 -4.25 -5.91 2.47
C ARG A 444 -5.57 -5.14 2.62
N MET A 445 -6.44 -5.57 3.55
CA MET A 445 -7.69 -4.88 3.82
C MET A 445 -7.44 -3.49 4.40
N SER A 446 -6.56 -3.35 5.38
CA SER A 446 -6.22 -2.05 5.96
C SER A 446 -5.67 -1.10 4.90
N LYS A 447 -4.79 -1.60 4.01
CA LYS A 447 -4.30 -0.81 2.87
C LYS A 447 -5.45 -0.37 1.95
N ALA A 448 -6.34 -1.29 1.58
CA ALA A 448 -7.47 -1.00 0.70
C ALA A 448 -8.46 0.02 1.33
N LEU A 449 -8.72 -0.07 2.63
CA LEU A 449 -9.55 0.91 3.37
C LEU A 449 -8.91 2.30 3.35
N MET A 450 -7.60 2.40 3.60
CA MET A 450 -6.89 3.67 3.55
C MET A 450 -6.92 4.30 2.16
N GLU A 451 -6.71 3.51 1.12
CA GLU A 451 -6.74 3.97 -0.27
C GLU A 451 -8.13 4.42 -0.69
N HIS A 452 -9.15 3.64 -0.33
CA HIS A 452 -10.53 3.93 -0.69
C HIS A 452 -11.06 5.20 -0.04
N PHE A 453 -10.87 5.35 1.28
CA PHE A 453 -11.34 6.52 2.02
C PHE A 453 -10.37 7.71 1.97
N SER A 454 -9.23 7.58 1.28
CA SER A 454 -8.32 8.71 1.08
C SER A 454 -9.05 9.83 0.33
N GLY A 455 -8.94 11.07 0.83
CA GLY A 455 -9.62 12.22 0.24
C GLY A 455 -11.09 12.39 0.60
N ASN A 456 -11.69 11.51 1.39
CA ASN A 456 -13.01 11.75 1.96
C ASN A 456 -12.86 12.57 3.25
N ILE A 457 -13.22 13.84 3.20
CA ILE A 457 -13.08 14.78 4.35
C ILE A 457 -14.00 14.46 5.53
N SER A 458 -15.03 13.69 5.30
CA SER A 458 -15.97 13.26 6.34
C SER A 458 -15.58 11.92 6.97
N VAL A 459 -14.56 11.23 6.42
CA VAL A 459 -14.05 9.95 6.92
C VAL A 459 -12.61 10.10 7.40
N ALA A 460 -12.37 9.75 8.64
CA ALA A 460 -11.02 9.64 9.22
C ALA A 460 -10.64 8.17 9.37
N ILE A 461 -9.37 7.87 9.22
CA ILE A 461 -8.81 6.54 9.47
C ILE A 461 -8.22 6.51 10.88
N SER A 462 -8.59 5.51 11.67
CA SER A 462 -7.95 5.23 12.96
C SER A 462 -6.88 4.14 12.77
N PRO A 463 -5.62 4.39 13.15
CA PRO A 463 -4.50 3.48 12.90
C PRO A 463 -4.43 2.30 13.90
N ASN A 464 -5.56 1.64 14.15
CA ASN A 464 -5.68 0.53 15.08
C ASN A 464 -4.73 -0.64 14.77
N ASN A 465 -4.46 -0.87 13.50
CA ASN A 465 -3.51 -1.89 13.04
C ASN A 465 -2.07 -1.64 13.53
N CYS A 466 -1.68 -0.38 13.74
CA CYS A 466 -0.30 -0.02 14.06
C CYS A 466 0.10 -0.35 15.50
N VAL A 467 -0.82 -0.14 16.46
CA VAL A 467 -0.47 0.07 17.88
C VAL A 467 -0.45 -1.17 18.75
N LEU A 468 -0.99 -2.28 18.28
CA LEU A 468 -1.02 -3.51 19.05
C LEU A 468 0.28 -4.29 18.93
N ASP A 469 0.90 -4.63 20.05
CA ASP A 469 1.96 -5.62 20.11
C ASP A 469 1.36 -7.03 19.85
N PRO A 470 1.70 -7.68 18.74
CA PRO A 470 1.12 -8.99 18.45
C PRO A 470 1.45 -10.05 19.51
N ALA A 471 2.55 -9.87 20.25
CA ALA A 471 3.00 -10.82 21.25
C ALA A 471 2.36 -10.60 22.63
N GLN A 472 1.90 -9.39 22.95
CA GLN A 472 1.44 -9.02 24.29
C GLN A 472 -0.02 -8.58 24.33
N ASP A 473 -0.51 -7.95 23.25
CA ASP A 473 -1.81 -7.29 23.26
C ASP A 473 -2.96 -8.15 22.68
N ILE A 474 -2.68 -9.31 22.12
CA ILE A 474 -3.69 -10.21 21.56
C ILE A 474 -3.82 -11.46 22.46
N ASN A 475 -5.03 -11.66 22.98
CA ASN A 475 -5.31 -12.69 23.97
C ASN A 475 -5.47 -14.11 23.37
N ASP A 476 -6.32 -14.23 22.37
CA ASP A 476 -6.58 -15.53 21.73
C ASP A 476 -6.08 -15.56 20.28
N GLY A 477 -6.58 -15.55 19.28
CA GLY A 477 -6.03 -15.46 17.93
C GLY A 477 -6.17 -14.07 17.33
N VAL A 478 -7.24 -13.34 17.69
CA VAL A 478 -7.58 -12.03 17.08
C VAL A 478 -8.11 -11.01 18.07
N HIS A 479 -8.60 -11.44 19.24
CA HIS A 479 -9.18 -10.52 20.21
C HIS A 479 -8.09 -9.93 21.10
N PRO A 480 -8.01 -8.61 21.21
CA PRO A 480 -7.06 -7.96 22.12
C PRO A 480 -7.27 -8.34 23.58
N THR A 481 -6.20 -8.22 24.37
CA THR A 481 -6.27 -8.18 25.84
C THR A 481 -6.96 -6.88 26.29
N GLU A 482 -7.32 -6.77 27.56
CA GLU A 482 -7.83 -5.50 28.13
C GLU A 482 -6.87 -4.34 27.85
N GLY A 483 -5.54 -4.56 28.01
CA GLY A 483 -4.52 -3.57 27.67
C GLY A 483 -4.47 -3.23 26.19
N GLY A 484 -4.63 -4.22 25.31
CA GLY A 484 -4.74 -4.02 23.86
C GLY A 484 -5.97 -3.20 23.50
N TYR A 485 -7.13 -3.49 24.08
CA TYR A 485 -8.34 -2.68 23.87
C TYR A 485 -8.18 -1.24 24.39
N ALA A 486 -7.44 -1.05 25.47
CA ALA A 486 -7.15 0.31 25.96
C ALA A 486 -6.29 1.09 24.96
N LYS A 487 -5.33 0.45 24.28
CA LYS A 487 -4.55 1.08 23.20
C LYS A 487 -5.44 1.45 22.01
N LEU A 488 -6.37 0.57 21.58
CA LEU A 488 -7.33 0.88 20.53
C LEU A 488 -8.21 2.08 20.90
N GLY A 489 -8.79 2.07 22.09
CA GLY A 489 -9.59 3.20 22.58
C GLY A 489 -8.81 4.51 22.64
N GLN A 490 -7.51 4.47 22.98
CA GLN A 490 -6.64 5.63 22.98
C GLN A 490 -6.46 6.21 21.58
N VAL A 491 -6.18 5.38 20.60
CA VAL A 491 -5.97 5.80 19.21
C VAL A 491 -7.27 6.33 18.58
N ILE A 492 -8.40 5.71 18.87
CA ILE A 492 -9.72 6.21 18.46
C ILE A 492 -9.97 7.58 19.10
N TYR A 493 -9.69 7.76 20.40
CA TYR A 493 -9.81 9.04 21.08
C TYR A 493 -8.96 10.14 20.40
N GLU A 494 -7.69 9.88 20.13
CA GLU A 494 -6.79 10.81 19.47
C GLU A 494 -7.30 11.17 18.06
N THR A 495 -7.87 10.20 17.34
CA THR A 495 -8.52 10.44 16.05
C THR A 495 -9.77 11.30 16.21
N MET A 496 -10.62 11.05 17.22
CA MET A 496 -11.80 11.85 17.53
C MET A 496 -11.44 13.31 17.86
N LEU A 497 -10.39 13.54 18.64
CA LEU A 497 -9.92 14.89 18.95
C LEU A 497 -9.53 15.66 17.69
N GLY A 498 -8.87 15.01 16.74
CA GLY A 498 -8.50 15.60 15.46
C GLY A 498 -9.72 16.01 14.63
N VAL A 499 -10.74 15.18 14.54
CA VAL A 499 -11.95 15.50 13.76
C VAL A 499 -12.82 16.57 14.43
N HIS A 500 -12.78 16.69 15.77
CA HIS A 500 -13.48 17.75 16.51
C HIS A 500 -12.77 19.10 16.48
N SER A 501 -11.45 19.12 16.31
CA SER A 501 -10.69 20.37 16.32
C SER A 501 -10.86 21.22 15.08
N GLY A 502 -11.58 20.72 14.08
CA GLY A 502 -11.54 21.33 12.74
C GLY A 502 -10.18 21.19 12.08
N ASP A 503 -9.23 20.47 12.72
CA ASP A 503 -8.07 19.91 12.06
C ASP A 503 -8.61 18.89 11.08
N SER A 504 -8.97 19.35 9.90
CA SER A 504 -9.52 18.58 8.78
C SER A 504 -8.50 17.61 8.20
N GLY A 505 -7.85 16.91 9.08
CA GLY A 505 -6.97 15.82 8.84
C GLY A 505 -7.70 14.47 8.92
N GLY A 506 -8.80 14.29 8.25
CA GLY A 506 -9.16 13.00 7.71
C GLY A 506 -8.01 12.62 6.80
N GLY A 507 -7.45 11.42 6.92
CA GLY A 507 -6.25 10.90 6.24
C GLY A 507 -5.79 11.54 4.94
N GLN A 508 -5.59 12.83 4.93
CA GLN A 508 -5.12 13.55 3.77
C GLN A 508 -3.63 13.86 3.95
N VAL A 509 -2.82 13.24 3.12
CA VAL A 509 -1.88 14.06 2.35
C VAL A 509 -2.64 15.31 2.00
N ALA A 510 -2.11 16.52 2.31
CA ALA A 510 -2.73 17.77 1.89
C ALA A 510 -3.23 17.52 0.47
N PRO A 511 -4.55 17.64 0.20
CA PRO A 511 -5.06 17.14 -1.06
C PRO A 511 -4.24 17.80 -2.15
N LEU A 512 -3.78 17.03 -3.12
CA LEU A 512 -3.11 17.58 -4.30
C LEU A 512 -3.97 18.70 -4.92
N TRP A 513 -5.23 18.72 -4.51
CA TRP A 513 -6.20 19.78 -4.73
C TRP A 513 -6.55 20.44 -3.39
N ASP A 514 -6.05 21.67 -3.18
CA ASP A 514 -6.49 22.56 -2.11
C ASP A 514 -6.52 23.99 -2.63
N MET A 515 -7.68 24.60 -2.54
CA MET A 515 -7.89 25.99 -2.88
C MET A 515 -7.81 26.91 -1.64
N THR A 516 -7.80 26.33 -0.44
CA THR A 516 -7.76 27.07 0.82
C THR A 516 -6.45 27.85 0.91
N GLY A 517 -6.55 29.16 1.05
CA GLY A 517 -5.38 30.04 1.11
C GLY A 517 -4.78 30.45 -0.24
N ARG A 518 -5.31 29.95 -1.37
CA ARG A 518 -4.94 30.51 -2.69
C ARG A 518 -5.59 31.87 -2.90
N THR A 519 -4.84 32.77 -3.47
CA THR A 519 -5.30 34.13 -3.76
C THR A 519 -5.57 34.27 -5.24
N GLY A 520 -6.67 34.93 -5.60
CA GLY A 520 -6.95 35.33 -6.97
C GLY A 520 -5.97 36.39 -7.42
N VAL A 521 -5.31 36.17 -8.55
CA VAL A 521 -4.38 37.13 -9.10
C VAL A 521 -5.17 38.31 -9.69
N GLN A 522 -4.83 39.52 -9.28
CA GLN A 522 -5.48 40.72 -9.78
C GLN A 522 -5.13 40.94 -11.26
N TRP A 523 -6.06 41.54 -12.00
CA TRP A 523 -5.90 41.83 -13.41
C TRP A 523 -4.62 42.60 -13.77
N SER A 524 -4.21 43.56 -12.94
CA SER A 524 -3.04 44.42 -13.14
C SER A 524 -1.70 43.67 -13.12
N GLU A 525 -1.68 42.42 -12.67
CA GLU A 525 -0.47 41.62 -12.53
C GLU A 525 -0.19 40.77 -13.76
N TYR A 526 -1.08 40.75 -14.76
CA TYR A 526 -0.87 40.07 -16.04
C TYR A 526 -0.28 40.98 -17.07
N SER A 527 0.79 40.56 -17.72
CA SER A 527 1.26 41.22 -18.93
C SER A 527 0.36 40.89 -20.12
N ASP A 528 0.02 41.87 -20.93
CA ASP A 528 -0.77 41.74 -22.14
C ASP A 528 -0.18 40.72 -23.13
N GLY A 529 -1.04 39.92 -23.69
CA GLY A 529 -0.79 39.18 -24.92
C GLY A 529 -0.73 37.67 -24.79
N ASN A 530 -0.99 36.97 -25.89
CA ASN A 530 -1.01 35.53 -26.10
C ASN A 530 0.34 34.79 -25.87
N VAL A 531 1.29 35.43 -25.25
CA VAL A 531 2.65 34.91 -25.07
C VAL A 531 2.79 34.49 -23.64
N GLY A 532 2.96 33.23 -23.43
CA GLY A 532 3.30 32.48 -22.25
C GLY A 532 3.23 33.17 -20.88
N ARG A 533 2.73 32.51 -19.89
CA ARG A 533 2.48 33.01 -18.54
C ARG A 533 3.23 32.23 -17.49
N SER A 534 3.64 32.91 -16.43
CA SER A 534 4.16 32.23 -15.24
C SER A 534 3.02 31.93 -14.30
N PHE A 535 2.70 30.64 -14.11
CA PHE A 535 1.71 30.20 -13.13
C PHE A 535 2.40 29.68 -11.88
N SER A 536 1.90 30.09 -10.72
CA SER A 536 2.23 29.44 -9.45
C SER A 536 1.26 28.28 -9.19
N THR A 537 1.80 27.10 -8.91
CA THR A 537 1.00 25.89 -8.71
C THR A 537 0.45 25.73 -7.30
N ASP A 538 0.89 26.58 -6.37
CA ASP A 538 0.60 26.43 -4.94
C ASP A 538 -0.07 27.64 -4.27
N LYS A 539 -0.02 28.82 -4.92
CA LYS A 539 -0.45 30.08 -4.28
C LYS A 539 -1.63 30.76 -4.91
N TYR A 540 -1.83 30.61 -6.23
CA TYR A 540 -2.79 31.46 -6.96
C TYR A 540 -3.78 30.63 -7.77
N TYR A 541 -4.95 31.24 -8.04
CA TYR A 541 -5.85 30.89 -9.12
C TYR A 541 -6.04 32.11 -10.05
N TYR A 542 -6.36 31.83 -11.32
CA TYR A 542 -6.29 32.84 -12.38
C TYR A 542 -7.64 33.00 -13.07
N PRO A 543 -8.39 34.12 -12.83
CA PRO A 543 -9.58 34.42 -13.59
C PRO A 543 -9.22 34.73 -15.05
N LEU A 544 -9.80 34.02 -15.98
CA LEU A 544 -9.52 34.17 -17.40
C LEU A 544 -10.83 34.22 -18.22
N SER A 545 -10.81 34.93 -19.33
CA SER A 545 -11.78 34.78 -20.40
C SER A 545 -11.20 33.88 -21.49
N PHE A 546 -12.06 33.16 -22.17
CA PHE A 546 -11.70 32.23 -23.21
C PHE A 546 -12.37 32.59 -24.53
N SER A 547 -11.61 32.61 -25.62
CA SER A 547 -12.11 32.78 -26.97
C SER A 547 -11.34 31.82 -27.89
N GLY A 548 -11.95 30.68 -28.22
CA GLY A 548 -11.28 29.63 -28.97
C GLY A 548 -10.07 29.08 -28.23
N THR A 549 -8.88 29.20 -28.82
CA THR A 549 -7.61 28.80 -28.20
C THR A 549 -6.93 29.94 -27.41
N THR A 550 -7.50 31.14 -27.47
CA THR A 550 -6.95 32.34 -26.82
C THR A 550 -7.47 32.45 -25.41
N GLN A 551 -6.57 32.61 -24.47
CA GLN A 551 -6.87 32.88 -23.06
C GLN A 551 -6.42 34.30 -22.76
N SER A 552 -7.32 35.15 -22.35
CA SER A 552 -7.02 36.55 -21.97
C SER A 552 -7.45 36.79 -20.52
N PRO A 553 -6.73 37.62 -19.78
CA PRO A 553 -7.20 38.13 -18.51
C PRO A 553 -8.53 38.85 -18.74
N THR A 554 -9.50 38.68 -17.85
CA THR A 554 -10.81 39.31 -18.01
C THR A 554 -10.96 40.53 -17.13
N ALA A 555 -11.50 41.61 -17.72
CA ALA A 555 -12.00 42.77 -16.96
C ALA A 555 -13.34 42.44 -16.26
N ALA A 556 -13.96 41.31 -16.54
CA ALA A 556 -15.15 40.88 -15.85
C ALA A 556 -14.83 40.61 -14.39
N THR A 557 -15.49 41.30 -13.51
CA THR A 557 -15.43 41.06 -12.09
C THR A 557 -16.14 39.74 -11.81
N MET A 558 -15.34 38.68 -11.51
CA MET A 558 -15.88 37.55 -10.80
C MET A 558 -15.95 37.94 -9.34
N THR A 559 -17.11 37.87 -8.77
CA THR A 559 -17.35 38.15 -7.35
C THR A 559 -18.03 36.95 -6.72
N ASP A 560 -18.21 36.98 -5.41
CA ASP A 560 -18.85 35.95 -4.64
C ASP A 560 -18.11 34.61 -4.72
N PHE A 561 -16.77 34.68 -4.60
CA PHE A 561 -15.98 33.46 -4.45
C PHE A 561 -16.24 32.81 -3.09
N ALA A 562 -16.68 31.56 -3.11
CA ALA A 562 -16.64 30.70 -1.96
C ALA A 562 -15.76 29.48 -2.31
N VAL A 563 -14.71 29.29 -1.55
CA VAL A 563 -13.75 28.22 -1.75
C VAL A 563 -13.73 27.35 -0.50
N GLY A 564 -14.09 26.07 -0.66
CA GLY A 564 -13.92 25.03 0.34
C GLY A 564 -12.80 24.07 -0.06
N THR A 565 -12.54 23.09 0.76
CA THR A 565 -11.53 22.04 0.49
C THR A 565 -11.83 21.26 -0.78
N ASP A 566 -13.10 20.96 -1.04
CA ASP A 566 -13.57 20.19 -2.20
C ASP A 566 -14.69 20.89 -2.99
N THR A 567 -14.93 22.16 -2.70
CA THR A 567 -15.97 22.97 -3.33
C THR A 567 -15.42 24.28 -3.85
N LEU A 568 -15.99 24.78 -4.94
CA LEU A 568 -15.70 26.07 -5.53
C LEU A 568 -17.00 26.70 -6.04
N GLU A 569 -17.25 27.92 -5.67
CA GLU A 569 -18.37 28.71 -6.18
C GLU A 569 -17.90 30.05 -6.68
N PHE A 570 -18.50 30.53 -7.76
CA PHE A 570 -18.32 31.91 -8.23
C PHE A 570 -19.50 32.40 -9.06
N THR A 571 -19.69 33.69 -9.09
CA THR A 571 -20.68 34.38 -9.91
C THR A 571 -20.00 35.37 -10.86
N ILE A 572 -20.43 35.40 -12.10
CA ILE A 572 -19.92 36.37 -13.10
C ILE A 572 -20.85 37.57 -13.15
N HIS A 573 -20.31 38.75 -12.84
CA HIS A 573 -21.08 40.02 -12.77
C HIS A 573 -20.95 40.90 -14.00
N ALA A 574 -20.00 40.65 -14.90
CA ALA A 574 -19.85 41.42 -16.14
C ALA A 574 -19.41 40.52 -17.29
N GLY A 575 -19.86 40.83 -18.52
CA GLY A 575 -19.61 40.03 -19.70
C GLY A 575 -20.65 38.92 -19.92
N SER A 576 -20.59 38.25 -21.06
CA SER A 576 -21.45 37.10 -21.36
C SER A 576 -20.62 35.84 -21.52
N ALA A 577 -21.02 34.75 -20.85
CA ALA A 577 -20.50 33.43 -21.14
C ALA A 577 -21.18 32.90 -22.40
N SER A 578 -20.42 32.36 -23.33
CA SER A 578 -20.99 31.71 -24.50
C SER A 578 -21.19 30.22 -24.24
N ALA A 579 -22.16 29.64 -24.96
CA ALA A 579 -22.48 28.22 -24.86
C ALA A 579 -21.42 27.29 -25.45
N SER A 580 -20.36 27.80 -26.07
CA SER A 580 -19.29 26.99 -26.63
C SER A 580 -18.23 26.64 -25.58
N GLN A 581 -17.64 25.47 -25.69
CA GLN A 581 -16.78 24.83 -24.64
C GLN A 581 -15.55 25.63 -24.21
N LEU A 582 -15.18 26.71 -24.87
CA LEU A 582 -13.99 27.53 -24.60
C LEU A 582 -14.23 29.03 -24.79
N SER A 583 -15.43 29.45 -25.00
CA SER A 583 -15.77 30.87 -25.03
C SER A 583 -16.58 31.20 -23.78
N GLY A 584 -16.06 32.03 -22.92
CA GLY A 584 -16.68 32.38 -21.65
C GLY A 584 -15.64 32.74 -20.58
N TYR A 585 -16.09 32.75 -19.38
CA TYR A 585 -15.28 33.13 -18.22
C TYR A 585 -15.04 31.91 -17.34
N GLY A 586 -13.85 31.79 -16.78
CA GLY A 586 -13.50 30.68 -15.94
C GLY A 586 -12.34 30.99 -14.99
N ILE A 587 -12.08 30.04 -14.11
CA ILE A 587 -10.96 30.07 -13.18
C ILE A 587 -10.02 28.95 -13.56
N VAL A 588 -8.77 29.28 -13.82
CA VAL A 588 -7.70 28.31 -14.08
C VAL A 588 -6.89 28.11 -12.81
N VAL A 589 -6.77 26.86 -12.40
CA VAL A 589 -6.00 26.42 -11.24
C VAL A 589 -4.86 25.52 -11.70
N PRO A 590 -3.62 26.02 -11.70
CA PRO A 590 -2.45 25.22 -12.06
C PRO A 590 -2.23 24.10 -11.05
N LEU A 591 -1.81 22.93 -11.54
CA LEU A 591 -1.56 21.74 -10.75
C LEU A 591 -0.06 21.52 -10.54
N ALA A 592 0.32 21.16 -9.32
CA ALA A 592 1.66 20.71 -8.99
C ALA A 592 1.73 19.19 -9.20
N LEU A 593 2.15 18.73 -10.38
CA LEU A 593 2.23 17.31 -10.75
C LEU A 593 3.66 16.94 -11.06
N GLU A 594 4.06 15.73 -10.69
CA GLU A 594 5.39 15.17 -10.95
C GLU A 594 5.36 14.32 -12.24
N ALA A 595 6.32 14.53 -13.12
CA ALA A 595 6.47 13.72 -14.33
C ALA A 595 6.77 12.25 -13.98
N GLY A 596 6.14 11.33 -14.72
CA GLY A 596 6.28 9.89 -14.51
C GLY A 596 5.34 9.28 -13.48
N LYS A 597 4.55 10.09 -12.78
CA LYS A 597 3.44 9.62 -11.94
C LYS A 597 2.12 9.69 -12.71
N SER A 598 1.11 8.98 -12.22
CA SER A 598 -0.26 9.06 -12.75
C SER A 598 -1.17 9.67 -11.71
N TYR A 599 -2.13 10.49 -12.15
CA TYR A 599 -3.07 11.18 -11.26
C TYR A 599 -4.49 11.02 -11.79
N THR A 600 -5.46 11.03 -10.88
CA THR A 600 -6.88 11.11 -11.20
C THR A 600 -7.45 12.40 -10.61
N PHE A 601 -7.94 13.27 -11.47
CA PHE A 601 -8.73 14.43 -11.07
C PHE A 601 -10.21 14.10 -11.19
N ALA A 602 -11.01 14.47 -10.19
CA ALA A 602 -12.46 14.31 -10.22
C ALA A 602 -13.18 15.57 -9.75
N ALA A 603 -14.33 15.83 -10.31
CA ALA A 603 -15.20 16.94 -9.92
C ALA A 603 -16.65 16.72 -10.37
N LYS A 604 -17.60 17.35 -9.69
CA LYS A 604 -19.01 17.39 -10.03
C LYS A 604 -19.43 18.84 -10.29
N CYS A 605 -20.13 19.09 -11.39
CA CYS A 605 -20.79 20.38 -11.64
C CYS A 605 -22.15 20.38 -10.90
N ALA A 606 -22.30 21.16 -9.85
CA ALA A 606 -23.56 21.28 -9.14
C ALA A 606 -24.56 22.23 -9.82
N SER A 607 -24.13 22.94 -10.87
CA SER A 607 -24.94 23.85 -11.70
C SER A 607 -24.90 23.41 -13.16
N ALA A 608 -26.06 23.40 -13.84
CA ALA A 608 -26.18 23.04 -15.24
C ALA A 608 -25.39 23.97 -16.19
N ASN A 609 -25.04 25.16 -15.72
CA ASN A 609 -24.30 26.16 -16.49
C ASN A 609 -22.78 26.05 -16.31
N SER A 610 -22.31 25.11 -15.47
CA SER A 610 -20.92 24.96 -15.13
C SER A 610 -20.24 23.89 -15.97
N GLY A 611 -18.93 23.99 -16.11
CA GLY A 611 -18.09 23.01 -16.80
C GLY A 611 -16.69 22.94 -16.23
N VAL A 612 -16.08 21.77 -16.29
CA VAL A 612 -14.70 21.53 -15.84
C VAL A 612 -13.89 20.96 -17.00
N ASN A 613 -12.74 21.58 -17.26
CA ASN A 613 -11.82 21.17 -18.33
C ASN A 613 -10.40 21.02 -17.76
N LEU A 614 -9.67 20.02 -18.28
CA LEU A 614 -8.25 19.86 -18.08
C LEU A 614 -7.51 20.62 -19.18
N MET A 615 -6.62 21.52 -18.79
CA MET A 615 -5.83 22.35 -19.68
C MET A 615 -4.39 21.84 -19.71
N THR A 616 -3.79 21.77 -20.88
CA THR A 616 -2.39 21.38 -21.07
C THR A 616 -1.59 22.54 -21.64
N TYR A 617 -0.39 22.74 -21.13
CA TYR A 617 0.54 23.80 -21.50
C TYR A 617 1.93 23.23 -21.83
N ASN A 618 2.69 23.91 -22.68
CA ASN A 618 4.13 23.74 -22.75
C ASN A 618 4.78 24.66 -21.69
N VAL A 619 5.75 24.17 -20.95
CA VAL A 619 6.45 24.95 -19.92
C VAL A 619 7.92 25.04 -20.27
N SER A 620 8.42 26.27 -20.45
CA SER A 620 9.84 26.55 -20.72
C SER A 620 10.26 27.80 -19.94
N GLY A 621 11.34 27.69 -19.14
CA GLY A 621 11.83 28.79 -18.34
C GLY A 621 10.80 29.36 -17.34
N GLY A 622 9.88 28.54 -16.85
CA GLY A 622 8.78 28.96 -15.95
C GLY A 622 7.59 29.60 -16.68
N VAL A 623 7.63 29.71 -18.00
CA VAL A 623 6.55 30.29 -18.82
C VAL A 623 5.67 29.18 -19.38
N TRP A 624 4.35 29.30 -19.18
CA TRP A 624 3.32 28.34 -19.59
C TRP A 624 2.63 28.86 -20.85
N THR A 625 2.73 28.10 -21.93
CA THR A 625 2.07 28.38 -23.21
C THR A 625 0.98 27.36 -23.47
N TYR A 626 -0.26 27.82 -23.65
CA TYR A 626 -1.41 26.94 -23.87
C TYR A 626 -1.24 26.03 -25.08
N VAL A 627 -1.60 24.77 -24.94
CA VAL A 627 -1.58 23.76 -26.00
C VAL A 627 -2.96 23.25 -26.31
N SER A 628 -3.68 22.72 -25.33
CA SER A 628 -4.97 22.06 -25.54
C SER A 628 -5.80 22.01 -24.26
N ASN A 629 -7.04 21.59 -24.41
CA ASN A 629 -7.91 21.23 -23.30
C ASN A 629 -8.71 19.96 -23.62
N ALA A 630 -9.13 19.29 -22.54
CA ALA A 630 -10.05 18.17 -22.60
C ALA A 630 -11.19 18.40 -21.60
N ARG A 631 -12.39 18.04 -22.00
CA ARG A 631 -13.56 18.13 -21.10
C ARG A 631 -13.43 17.05 -20.02
N VAL A 632 -13.59 17.46 -18.78
CA VAL A 632 -13.66 16.55 -17.63
C VAL A 632 -15.12 16.34 -17.21
N CYS A 633 -15.84 17.41 -16.88
CA CYS A 633 -17.20 17.31 -16.37
C CYS A 633 -18.12 18.40 -16.92
N TYR A 634 -19.33 18.00 -17.34
CA TYR A 634 -20.45 18.87 -17.66
C TYR A 634 -21.77 18.28 -17.13
N SER A 635 -21.68 17.27 -16.27
CA SER A 635 -22.83 16.59 -15.66
C SER A 635 -23.14 17.15 -14.29
N THR A 636 -24.41 17.36 -14.00
CA THR A 636 -24.89 17.76 -12.68
C THR A 636 -25.27 16.58 -11.80
N THR A 637 -25.36 15.40 -12.37
CA THR A 637 -25.81 14.18 -11.68
C THR A 637 -24.67 13.25 -11.32
N GLU A 638 -23.57 13.30 -12.08
CA GLU A 638 -22.47 12.34 -11.97
C GLU A 638 -21.18 13.03 -11.53
N LEU A 639 -20.39 12.33 -10.73
CA LEU A 639 -19.00 12.64 -10.49
C LEU A 639 -18.20 12.21 -11.72
N CYS A 640 -17.57 13.17 -12.39
CA CYS A 640 -16.74 12.91 -13.56
C CYS A 640 -15.27 12.89 -13.16
N SER A 641 -14.45 12.10 -13.87
CA SER A 641 -13.02 12.03 -13.63
C SER A 641 -12.20 12.06 -14.91
N ALA A 642 -10.94 12.45 -14.79
CA ALA A 642 -9.94 12.40 -15.85
C ALA A 642 -8.60 11.93 -15.29
N SER A 643 -7.96 11.00 -16.01
CA SER A 643 -6.59 10.57 -15.70
C SER A 643 -5.59 11.55 -16.31
N ILE A 644 -4.54 11.87 -15.56
CA ILE A 644 -3.47 12.78 -15.97
C ILE A 644 -2.15 12.04 -15.78
N THR A 645 -1.40 11.87 -16.86
CA THR A 645 -0.01 11.38 -16.80
C THR A 645 0.90 12.50 -17.24
N PRO A 646 1.55 13.21 -16.30
CA PRO A 646 2.36 14.36 -16.61
C PRO A 646 3.59 14.00 -17.44
N GLU A 647 3.85 14.77 -18.50
CA GLU A 647 5.01 14.67 -19.36
C GLU A 647 6.04 15.75 -19.00
N ALA A 648 7.31 15.45 -19.19
CA ALA A 648 8.38 16.42 -18.99
C ALA A 648 8.20 17.64 -19.91
N GLY A 649 8.34 18.84 -19.36
CA GLY A 649 8.14 20.11 -20.09
C GLY A 649 6.69 20.48 -20.34
N LYS A 650 5.74 19.72 -19.80
CA LYS A 650 4.31 20.06 -19.81
C LYS A 650 3.85 20.55 -18.44
N GLY A 651 2.88 21.46 -18.46
CA GLY A 651 2.13 21.91 -17.29
C GLY A 651 0.64 21.60 -17.46
N TYR A 652 -0.02 21.36 -16.36
CA TYR A 652 -1.44 20.99 -16.33
C TYR A 652 -2.19 21.92 -15.39
N ALA A 653 -3.41 22.29 -15.79
CA ALA A 653 -4.29 23.11 -14.95
C ALA A 653 -5.75 22.68 -15.12
N ILE A 654 -6.54 22.86 -14.09
CA ILE A 654 -7.99 22.68 -14.17
C ILE A 654 -8.65 24.04 -14.42
N CYS A 655 -9.53 24.08 -15.39
CA CYS A 655 -10.38 25.22 -15.67
C CYS A 655 -11.82 24.95 -15.23
N PHE A 656 -12.29 25.68 -14.25
CA PHE A 656 -13.69 25.77 -13.86
C PHE A 656 -14.33 26.90 -14.62
N SER A 657 -15.34 26.62 -15.43
CA SER A 657 -15.90 27.59 -16.35
C SER A 657 -17.42 27.64 -16.30
N GLN A 658 -17.96 28.80 -16.64
CA GLN A 658 -19.36 28.94 -17.02
C GLN A 658 -19.52 28.56 -18.49
N LYS A 659 -20.25 27.47 -18.74
CA LYS A 659 -20.50 27.00 -20.13
C LYS A 659 -21.74 27.62 -20.77
N SER A 660 -22.67 28.11 -19.98
CA SER A 660 -23.92 28.75 -20.44
C SER A 660 -24.48 29.68 -19.36
N GLY A 661 -25.47 30.44 -19.71
CA GLY A 661 -26.06 31.47 -18.84
C GLY A 661 -25.45 32.82 -19.04
N GLY A 662 -26.03 33.87 -18.43
CA GLY A 662 -25.63 35.23 -18.51
C GLY A 662 -24.94 35.72 -17.23
N VAL A 663 -24.76 37.06 -17.17
CA VAL A 663 -24.33 37.76 -15.96
C VAL A 663 -25.25 37.44 -14.78
N GLY A 664 -24.69 37.23 -13.61
CA GLY A 664 -25.43 36.84 -12.40
C GLY A 664 -25.61 35.32 -12.23
N THR A 665 -25.16 34.51 -13.21
CA THR A 665 -25.23 33.04 -13.07
C THR A 665 -24.23 32.52 -12.03
N LYS A 666 -24.74 31.85 -11.03
CA LYS A 666 -23.89 31.15 -10.03
C LYS A 666 -23.38 29.85 -10.58
N ASN A 667 -22.08 29.66 -10.51
CA ASN A 667 -21.38 28.44 -10.87
C ASN A 667 -20.94 27.72 -9.60
N VAL A 668 -21.29 26.43 -9.47
CA VAL A 668 -21.01 25.65 -8.28
C VAL A 668 -20.37 24.33 -8.69
N PHE A 669 -19.28 24.01 -8.04
CA PHE A 669 -18.51 22.76 -8.22
C PHE A 669 -18.32 22.11 -6.86
N SER A 670 -18.41 20.80 -6.82
CA SER A 670 -18.28 20.01 -5.58
C SER A 670 -17.54 18.71 -5.82
N GLN A 671 -17.18 18.04 -4.75
CA GLN A 671 -16.45 16.77 -4.79
C GLN A 671 -15.17 16.87 -5.62
N ILE A 672 -14.50 18.04 -5.54
CA ILE A 672 -13.27 18.28 -6.27
C ILE A 672 -12.15 17.54 -5.57
N SER A 673 -11.44 16.70 -6.32
CA SER A 673 -10.31 15.96 -5.80
C SER A 673 -9.24 15.73 -6.86
N LEU A 674 -7.99 15.66 -6.44
CA LEU A 674 -6.86 15.24 -7.27
C LEU A 674 -6.08 14.21 -6.46
N LYS A 675 -5.88 13.02 -7.02
CA LYS A 675 -5.20 11.90 -6.37
C LYS A 675 -4.08 11.38 -7.26
N GLU A 676 -2.98 10.98 -6.68
CA GLU A 676 -1.99 10.13 -7.35
C GLU A 676 -2.62 8.74 -7.51
N ALA A 677 -2.56 8.17 -8.70
CA ALA A 677 -3.17 6.89 -9.07
C ALA A 677 -2.29 5.71 -8.68
#